data_03796410eefb01046f22386c581ca1f5
#
_entry.id   03796410eefb01046f22386c581ca1f5
#
_cell.length_a   1.000
_cell.length_b   1.000
_cell.length_c   1.000
_cell.angle_alpha   90.00
_cell.angle_beta   90.00
_cell.angle_gamma   90.00
#
_symmetry.space_group_name_H-M   'P 1'
#
loop_
_entity.id
_entity.type
_entity.pdbx_description
1 polymer ?
#
loop_
_entity_poly.entity_id
_entity_poly.type
_entity_poly.pdbx_seq_one_letter_code
_entity_poly.pdbx_strand_id
1 'polypeptide(L)'
;MAKKDHLTEELNKHFGFGTFKGNQKAIIENVLAGKDTFVLMPTGGGKSLCYQLPSLLMEGTAIVISPLIALMKNQVDAMRNFSEEDGVAHFINSSLNKSAIDQVKSDILSGRTKLLYVAPESLTKEENVEFLQQVKISFYAVDEAHCISEWGHDFRPEYRRIRPIINQIGKRPLIALTATATPKVQHDIQKNLGMLDATVFKSSFNRSNLYYEVRPKGANIDREIIKFIKANEGKSGIVYCLSRKKVEEFADILKANGIKALPYHAGMDSQVRSANQDAFLMEQVDVIVATIAFGMGIDKPDVRYVIHYDIPKSLEGYYQETGRAGRDGGEGHCIAFYAYKDLQKLEKFMQGKPVAEQEIGKQLLLETAAYAETSVCRRKVLLHYFGEEYLEENCGNCDNCLNPKKQVEAKELLSAVLEVVGTLKEKFKADYVVNILVGKETSEIQNYKHDELEVFGSGQDEDEKTWNAVIRQALIAGYLMKDIENYGLLKITDKGKGFMKKPVSFKITEDNEFEEEEEETPLRGGASCAVDPALYSMMKDLRKKLSKHLGVPPFVIFQDPSLEAMATTYPITLDELQNIPGVGAGKAKRYGKEFVELIKRHVEENEIERPEDLRVRTVANKSKLKVSIIQRIDRKVALDEIALTNGLEFSELLDEIEAIVYSGTRINIDYFLDEVLDEDHIEDIYEYFKDSETDDLEDAIEELGGDYTEEEIRLVRIKFLSEMAN
;
A
#
# COMPACT_ATOMS: atom_id res chain seq x y z
N MET A 1 14.37 39.16 -34.57
CA MET A 1 13.47 37.98 -34.43
C MET A 1 14.33 36.75 -34.47
N ALA A 2 14.49 36.04 -33.33
CA ALA A 2 15.20 34.75 -33.31
C ALA A 2 14.43 33.79 -34.23
N LYS A 3 15.12 33.07 -35.12
CA LYS A 3 14.53 32.00 -35.91
C LYS A 3 13.87 31.03 -34.91
N LYS A 4 12.54 30.96 -34.95
CA LYS A 4 11.83 29.92 -34.20
C LYS A 4 12.42 28.57 -34.62
N ASP A 5 12.80 27.78 -33.67
CA ASP A 5 13.39 26.50 -33.87
C ASP A 5 12.31 25.55 -34.44
N HIS A 6 12.59 24.93 -35.57
CA HIS A 6 11.68 24.06 -36.31
C HIS A 6 11.00 22.99 -35.41
N LEU A 7 11.75 22.36 -34.48
CA LEU A 7 11.18 21.40 -33.56
C LEU A 7 10.17 21.99 -32.59
N THR A 8 10.36 23.25 -32.17
CA THR A 8 9.39 23.93 -31.31
C THR A 8 8.13 24.33 -32.10
N GLU A 9 8.24 24.58 -33.38
CA GLU A 9 7.08 24.82 -34.27
C GLU A 9 6.27 23.52 -34.47
N GLU A 10 6.94 22.38 -34.71
CA GLU A 10 6.28 21.10 -34.84
C GLU A 10 5.66 20.60 -33.50
N LEU A 11 6.31 20.88 -32.35
CA LEU A 11 5.75 20.62 -31.03
C LEU A 11 4.43 21.39 -30.82
N ASN A 12 4.43 22.68 -31.17
CA ASN A 12 3.23 23.50 -31.04
C ASN A 12 2.12 23.05 -31.99
N LYS A 13 2.47 22.73 -33.23
CA LYS A 13 1.54 22.28 -34.26
C LYS A 13 0.84 20.97 -33.88
N HIS A 14 1.58 19.97 -33.37
CA HIS A 14 1.05 18.65 -33.11
C HIS A 14 0.49 18.46 -31.69
N PHE A 15 1.00 19.19 -30.70
CA PHE A 15 0.64 18.98 -29.29
C PHE A 15 0.16 20.26 -28.58
N GLY A 16 0.23 21.43 -29.24
CA GLY A 16 -0.15 22.70 -28.64
C GLY A 16 0.84 23.25 -27.60
N PHE A 17 2.00 22.62 -27.41
CA PHE A 17 2.98 23.05 -26.43
C PHE A 17 3.96 24.06 -27.02
N GLY A 18 4.18 25.15 -26.28
CA GLY A 18 5.10 26.22 -26.73
C GLY A 18 6.58 25.97 -26.42
N THR A 19 6.90 25.04 -25.52
CA THR A 19 8.27 24.77 -25.03
C THR A 19 8.45 23.32 -24.65
N PHE A 20 9.67 22.80 -24.80
CA PHE A 20 10.08 21.49 -24.29
C PHE A 20 10.42 21.56 -22.81
N LYS A 21 10.14 20.49 -22.08
CA LYS A 21 10.54 20.33 -20.66
C LYS A 21 11.90 19.64 -20.57
N GLY A 22 12.81 20.18 -19.76
CA GLY A 22 14.10 19.56 -19.47
C GLY A 22 14.86 19.09 -20.71
N ASN A 23 15.23 17.81 -20.77
CA ASN A 23 16.04 17.22 -21.85
C ASN A 23 15.22 16.76 -23.08
N GLN A 24 13.89 16.97 -23.11
CA GLN A 24 13.03 16.43 -24.19
C GLN A 24 13.52 16.78 -25.58
N LYS A 25 13.91 18.05 -25.83
CA LYS A 25 14.41 18.49 -27.14
C LYS A 25 15.65 17.71 -27.57
N ALA A 26 16.65 17.63 -26.69
CA ALA A 26 17.90 16.93 -26.99
C ALA A 26 17.68 15.41 -27.22
N ILE A 27 16.73 14.80 -26.49
CA ILE A 27 16.34 13.40 -26.69
C ILE A 27 15.72 13.22 -28.08
N ILE A 28 14.77 14.07 -28.46
CA ILE A 28 14.08 14.04 -29.75
C ILE A 28 15.09 14.25 -30.90
N GLU A 29 15.98 15.23 -30.77
CA GLU A 29 17.06 15.45 -31.77
C GLU A 29 17.96 14.21 -31.93
N ASN A 30 18.28 13.50 -30.84
CA ASN A 30 19.10 12.30 -30.88
C ASN A 30 18.38 11.14 -31.59
N VAL A 31 17.07 10.97 -31.35
CA VAL A 31 16.23 9.97 -32.04
C VAL A 31 16.11 10.28 -33.54
N LEU A 32 15.84 11.55 -33.88
CA LEU A 32 15.77 12.01 -35.27
C LEU A 32 17.11 11.84 -36.03
N ALA A 33 18.22 11.93 -35.31
CA ALA A 33 19.56 11.66 -35.85
C ALA A 33 19.84 10.15 -36.06
N GLY A 34 18.88 9.27 -35.76
CA GLY A 34 19.01 7.84 -35.94
C GLY A 34 19.92 7.15 -34.92
N LYS A 35 20.10 7.71 -33.72
CA LYS A 35 20.98 7.18 -32.67
C LYS A 35 20.21 6.45 -31.61
N ASP A 36 20.81 5.37 -31.08
CA ASP A 36 20.28 4.67 -29.91
C ASP A 36 20.28 5.61 -28.68
N THR A 37 19.17 5.60 -27.96
CA THR A 37 18.89 6.59 -26.90
C THR A 37 18.39 5.90 -25.65
N PHE A 38 19.03 6.12 -24.51
CA PHE A 38 18.54 5.66 -23.21
C PHE A 38 18.05 6.84 -22.38
N VAL A 39 16.80 6.81 -21.95
CA VAL A 39 16.14 7.90 -21.24
C VAL A 39 15.71 7.47 -19.85
N LEU A 40 16.26 8.14 -18.86
CA LEU A 40 15.85 8.04 -17.46
C LEU A 40 15.19 9.35 -17.05
N MET A 41 13.86 9.32 -16.92
CA MET A 41 13.06 10.52 -16.69
C MET A 41 11.91 10.20 -15.73
N PRO A 42 11.71 10.95 -14.63
CA PRO A 42 10.69 10.67 -13.63
C PRO A 42 9.28 10.67 -14.22
N THR A 43 8.35 10.08 -13.47
CA THR A 43 6.93 10.13 -13.80
C THR A 43 6.47 11.60 -13.88
N GLY A 44 5.63 11.93 -14.87
CA GLY A 44 5.21 13.33 -15.13
C GLY A 44 6.25 14.16 -15.90
N GLY A 45 7.44 13.63 -16.19
CA GLY A 45 8.47 14.31 -16.99
C GLY A 45 8.15 14.41 -18.50
N GLY A 46 7.08 13.76 -18.98
CA GLY A 46 6.68 13.76 -20.39
C GLY A 46 7.49 12.82 -21.27
N LYS A 47 7.82 11.61 -20.78
CA LYS A 47 8.53 10.55 -21.50
C LYS A 47 7.93 10.22 -22.87
N SER A 48 6.59 10.12 -22.93
CA SER A 48 5.89 9.72 -24.15
C SER A 48 6.16 10.66 -25.33
N LEU A 49 6.26 11.97 -25.08
CA LEU A 49 6.57 12.97 -26.09
C LEU A 49 7.92 12.70 -26.80
N CYS A 50 8.89 12.10 -26.09
CA CYS A 50 10.22 11.80 -26.60
C CYS A 50 10.23 10.78 -27.74
N TYR A 51 9.18 9.95 -27.87
CA TYR A 51 9.01 9.06 -29.02
C TYR A 51 7.78 9.42 -29.88
N GLN A 52 6.77 10.09 -29.32
CA GLN A 52 5.58 10.50 -30.09
C GLN A 52 5.91 11.56 -31.15
N LEU A 53 6.60 12.65 -30.78
CA LEU A 53 6.93 13.70 -31.75
C LEU A 53 7.89 13.19 -32.84
N PRO A 54 8.97 12.45 -32.57
CA PRO A 54 9.81 11.89 -33.63
C PRO A 54 9.03 10.96 -34.58
N SER A 55 8.06 10.18 -34.07
CA SER A 55 7.27 9.26 -34.92
C SER A 55 6.45 10.01 -35.97
N LEU A 56 5.93 11.21 -35.63
CA LEU A 56 5.18 12.04 -36.56
C LEU A 56 6.08 12.66 -37.63
N LEU A 57 7.35 12.96 -37.29
CA LEU A 57 8.29 13.65 -38.16
C LEU A 57 9.09 12.69 -39.04
N MET A 58 9.26 11.43 -38.64
CA MET A 58 10.02 10.43 -39.40
C MET A 58 9.12 9.69 -40.40
N GLU A 59 9.73 9.22 -41.47
CA GLU A 59 9.07 8.36 -42.45
C GLU A 59 8.97 6.91 -41.94
N GLY A 60 7.78 6.31 -42.06
CA GLY A 60 7.48 4.96 -41.58
C GLY A 60 6.70 4.96 -40.26
N THR A 61 6.64 3.80 -39.63
CA THR A 61 5.90 3.56 -38.37
C THR A 61 6.89 3.29 -37.24
N ALA A 62 6.77 4.00 -36.13
CA ALA A 62 7.48 3.69 -34.90
C ALA A 62 6.79 2.54 -34.16
N ILE A 63 7.54 1.56 -33.70
CA ILE A 63 7.04 0.41 -32.92
C ILE A 63 7.33 0.68 -31.45
N VAL A 64 6.24 0.87 -30.66
CA VAL A 64 6.33 1.13 -29.22
C VAL A 64 5.98 -0.13 -28.46
N ILE A 65 6.95 -0.69 -27.74
CA ILE A 65 6.78 -1.89 -26.92
C ILE A 65 6.44 -1.44 -25.51
N SER A 66 5.24 -1.82 -25.04
CA SER A 66 4.70 -1.37 -23.75
C SER A 66 4.07 -2.55 -23.00
N PRO A 67 4.16 -2.59 -21.64
CA PRO A 67 3.81 -3.79 -20.88
C PRO A 67 2.31 -3.95 -20.61
N LEU A 68 1.49 -2.92 -20.80
CA LEU A 68 0.09 -2.90 -20.35
C LEU A 68 -0.88 -2.46 -21.45
N ILE A 69 -1.92 -3.27 -21.62
CA ILE A 69 -3.01 -3.01 -22.58
C ILE A 69 -3.71 -1.67 -22.30
N ALA A 70 -4.02 -1.39 -21.03
CA ALA A 70 -4.68 -0.14 -20.63
C ALA A 70 -3.83 1.10 -20.94
N LEU A 71 -2.51 1.02 -20.68
CA LEU A 71 -1.58 2.09 -21.00
C LEU A 71 -1.52 2.35 -22.52
N MET A 72 -1.42 1.28 -23.33
CA MET A 72 -1.41 1.40 -24.78
C MET A 72 -2.68 2.07 -25.30
N LYS A 73 -3.86 1.67 -24.79
CA LYS A 73 -5.14 2.29 -25.17
C LYS A 73 -5.14 3.78 -24.87
N ASN A 74 -4.79 4.16 -23.64
CA ASN A 74 -4.77 5.58 -23.24
C ASN A 74 -3.80 6.40 -24.10
N GLN A 75 -2.62 5.86 -24.44
CA GLN A 75 -1.65 6.54 -25.30
C GLN A 75 -2.17 6.68 -26.74
N VAL A 76 -2.82 5.67 -27.29
CA VAL A 76 -3.44 5.71 -28.63
C VAL A 76 -4.57 6.72 -28.65
N ASP A 77 -5.47 6.72 -27.66
CA ASP A 77 -6.58 7.66 -27.57
C ASP A 77 -6.07 9.11 -27.44
N ALA A 78 -5.02 9.33 -26.63
CA ALA A 78 -4.37 10.63 -26.53
C ALA A 78 -3.79 11.11 -27.88
N MET A 79 -3.08 10.22 -28.61
CA MET A 79 -2.51 10.56 -29.90
C MET A 79 -3.58 10.88 -30.95
N ARG A 80 -4.69 10.15 -30.97
CA ARG A 80 -5.84 10.41 -31.85
C ARG A 80 -6.50 11.76 -31.56
N ASN A 81 -6.58 12.14 -30.28
CA ASN A 81 -7.10 13.45 -29.87
C ASN A 81 -6.23 14.64 -30.33
N PHE A 82 -4.93 14.43 -30.54
CA PHE A 82 -4.02 15.44 -31.08
C PHE A 82 -3.95 15.45 -32.62
N SER A 83 -4.58 14.48 -33.30
CA SER A 83 -4.53 14.33 -34.75
C SER A 83 -5.92 14.47 -35.35
N GLU A 84 -5.99 14.99 -36.59
CA GLU A 84 -7.21 14.98 -37.40
C GLU A 84 -7.49 13.59 -38.02
N GLU A 85 -6.51 12.67 -37.95
CA GLU A 85 -6.60 11.32 -38.54
C GLU A 85 -6.66 10.25 -37.43
N ASP A 86 -7.74 9.49 -37.36
CA ASP A 86 -7.91 8.38 -36.42
C ASP A 86 -6.88 7.25 -36.58
N GLY A 87 -6.33 7.09 -37.80
CA GLY A 87 -5.36 6.07 -38.14
C GLY A 87 -3.91 6.36 -37.74
N VAL A 88 -3.61 7.53 -37.13
CA VAL A 88 -2.24 7.95 -36.77
C VAL A 88 -1.56 7.02 -35.77
N ALA A 89 -2.33 6.45 -34.87
CA ALA A 89 -1.85 5.53 -33.82
C ALA A 89 -2.79 4.33 -33.67
N HIS A 90 -2.19 3.17 -33.49
CA HIS A 90 -2.89 1.91 -33.23
C HIS A 90 -2.17 1.08 -32.17
N PHE A 91 -2.85 0.04 -31.67
CA PHE A 91 -2.22 -0.98 -30.84
C PHE A 91 -2.58 -2.39 -31.37
N ILE A 92 -1.70 -3.36 -31.10
CA ILE A 92 -1.96 -4.79 -31.32
C ILE A 92 -1.76 -5.54 -30.00
N ASN A 93 -2.85 -6.15 -29.51
CA ASN A 93 -2.83 -6.96 -28.30
C ASN A 93 -3.91 -8.06 -28.38
N SER A 94 -4.03 -8.88 -27.33
CA SER A 94 -4.97 -10.01 -27.27
C SER A 94 -6.45 -9.63 -27.16
N SER A 95 -6.77 -8.35 -26.98
CA SER A 95 -8.17 -7.89 -26.88
C SER A 95 -8.83 -7.57 -28.22
N LEU A 96 -8.04 -7.45 -29.31
CA LEU A 96 -8.56 -7.14 -30.62
C LEU A 96 -9.09 -8.38 -31.34
N ASN A 97 -10.24 -8.24 -32.04
CA ASN A 97 -10.73 -9.24 -32.94
C ASN A 97 -9.97 -9.19 -34.30
N LYS A 98 -10.15 -10.23 -35.09
CA LYS A 98 -9.44 -10.41 -36.40
C LYS A 98 -9.66 -9.22 -37.35
N SER A 99 -10.91 -8.75 -37.49
CA SER A 99 -11.24 -7.63 -38.38
C SER A 99 -10.54 -6.33 -37.97
N ALA A 100 -10.44 -6.06 -36.67
CA ALA A 100 -9.72 -4.90 -36.14
C ALA A 100 -8.22 -5.02 -36.43
N ILE A 101 -7.64 -6.22 -36.28
CA ILE A 101 -6.22 -6.47 -36.59
C ILE A 101 -5.96 -6.26 -38.10
N ASP A 102 -6.83 -6.73 -38.96
CA ASP A 102 -6.69 -6.56 -40.42
C ASP A 102 -6.77 -5.07 -40.80
N GLN A 103 -7.65 -4.30 -40.17
CA GLN A 103 -7.73 -2.85 -40.39
C GLN A 103 -6.44 -2.16 -39.96
N VAL A 104 -5.90 -2.49 -38.76
CA VAL A 104 -4.62 -1.95 -38.26
C VAL A 104 -3.49 -2.25 -39.23
N LYS A 105 -3.39 -3.51 -39.75
CA LYS A 105 -2.38 -3.90 -40.71
C LYS A 105 -2.51 -3.12 -42.04
N SER A 106 -3.73 -2.87 -42.49
CA SER A 106 -4.02 -2.07 -43.71
C SER A 106 -3.54 -0.62 -43.51
N ASP A 107 -3.84 0.00 -42.38
CA ASP A 107 -3.44 1.39 -42.07
C ASP A 107 -1.92 1.55 -41.95
N ILE A 108 -1.23 0.55 -41.41
CA ILE A 108 0.24 0.53 -41.36
C ILE A 108 0.85 0.47 -42.74
N LEU A 109 0.37 -0.47 -43.60
CA LEU A 109 0.87 -0.65 -44.97
C LEU A 109 0.59 0.56 -45.86
N SER A 110 -0.50 1.28 -45.62
CA SER A 110 -0.82 2.53 -46.33
C SER A 110 0.03 3.74 -45.87
N GLY A 111 0.80 3.60 -44.80
CA GLY A 111 1.65 4.66 -44.24
C GLY A 111 0.89 5.70 -43.40
N ARG A 112 -0.41 5.49 -43.13
CA ARG A 112 -1.20 6.35 -42.22
C ARG A 112 -0.75 6.24 -40.79
N THR A 113 -0.39 5.02 -40.34
CA THR A 113 -0.01 4.76 -38.96
C THR A 113 1.42 5.19 -38.69
N LYS A 114 1.60 6.15 -37.80
CA LYS A 114 2.87 6.66 -37.33
C LYS A 114 3.37 5.95 -36.06
N LEU A 115 2.46 5.50 -35.22
CA LEU A 115 2.77 4.80 -33.97
C LEU A 115 1.96 3.50 -33.87
N LEU A 116 2.66 2.40 -33.68
CA LEU A 116 2.08 1.10 -33.36
C LEU A 116 2.54 0.65 -31.97
N TYR A 117 1.61 0.57 -31.01
CA TYR A 117 1.86 0.00 -29.70
C TYR A 117 1.68 -1.51 -29.72
N VAL A 118 2.64 -2.24 -29.19
CA VAL A 118 2.64 -3.72 -29.18
C VAL A 118 3.03 -4.22 -27.80
N ALA A 119 2.27 -5.19 -27.28
CA ALA A 119 2.66 -5.91 -26.08
C ALA A 119 3.83 -6.87 -26.38
N PRO A 120 4.78 -7.06 -25.47
CA PRO A 120 5.91 -7.97 -25.66
C PRO A 120 5.48 -9.37 -26.10
N GLU A 121 4.42 -9.91 -25.49
CA GLU A 121 3.85 -11.23 -25.80
C GLU A 121 3.28 -11.29 -27.22
N SER A 122 2.73 -10.18 -27.71
CA SER A 122 2.23 -10.09 -29.08
C SER A 122 3.36 -9.95 -30.09
N LEU A 123 4.44 -9.27 -29.69
CA LEU A 123 5.62 -9.11 -30.54
C LEU A 123 6.33 -10.47 -30.82
N THR A 124 6.22 -11.43 -29.88
CA THR A 124 6.84 -12.76 -30.03
C THR A 124 6.12 -13.70 -30.99
N LYS A 125 4.90 -13.37 -31.44
CA LYS A 125 4.12 -14.20 -32.36
C LYS A 125 4.71 -14.14 -33.77
N GLU A 126 4.93 -15.30 -34.37
CA GLU A 126 5.58 -15.43 -35.69
C GLU A 126 4.87 -14.60 -36.77
N GLU A 127 3.53 -14.66 -36.82
CA GLU A 127 2.73 -13.87 -37.78
C GLU A 127 2.92 -12.35 -37.66
N ASN A 128 3.18 -11.85 -36.45
CA ASN A 128 3.45 -10.43 -36.21
C ASN A 128 4.88 -10.06 -36.59
N VAL A 129 5.83 -10.96 -36.37
CA VAL A 129 7.22 -10.78 -36.80
C VAL A 129 7.30 -10.73 -38.33
N GLU A 130 6.66 -11.70 -39.04
CA GLU A 130 6.59 -11.75 -40.49
C GLU A 130 5.90 -10.51 -41.10
N PHE A 131 4.84 -10.04 -40.45
CA PHE A 131 4.17 -8.82 -40.87
C PHE A 131 5.06 -7.59 -40.71
N LEU A 132 5.71 -7.43 -39.55
CA LEU A 132 6.57 -6.29 -39.24
C LEU A 132 7.84 -6.25 -40.10
N GLN A 133 8.32 -7.38 -40.62
CA GLN A 133 9.41 -7.42 -41.63
C GLN A 133 9.04 -6.72 -42.94
N GLN A 134 7.76 -6.61 -43.28
CA GLN A 134 7.26 -5.93 -44.47
C GLN A 134 7.00 -4.42 -44.24
N VAL A 135 7.03 -3.97 -42.99
CA VAL A 135 6.71 -2.60 -42.60
C VAL A 135 7.96 -1.71 -42.66
N LYS A 136 7.82 -0.51 -43.19
CA LYS A 136 8.87 0.53 -43.08
C LYS A 136 8.89 1.06 -41.66
N ILE A 137 9.76 0.51 -40.82
CA ILE A 137 9.92 0.91 -39.43
C ILE A 137 10.87 2.10 -39.32
N SER A 138 10.41 3.17 -38.64
CA SER A 138 11.25 4.37 -38.37
C SER A 138 12.25 4.11 -37.24
N PHE A 139 11.76 3.68 -36.07
CA PHE A 139 12.55 3.29 -34.89
C PHE A 139 11.72 2.39 -33.95
N TYR A 140 12.38 1.81 -32.96
CA TYR A 140 11.73 1.11 -31.85
C TYR A 140 11.78 1.95 -30.59
N ALA A 141 10.69 1.94 -29.80
CA ALA A 141 10.65 2.49 -28.48
C ALA A 141 10.31 1.38 -27.47
N VAL A 142 11.10 1.24 -26.42
CA VAL A 142 10.84 0.32 -25.30
C VAL A 142 10.43 1.16 -24.10
N ASP A 143 9.12 1.21 -23.87
CA ASP A 143 8.56 1.91 -22.70
C ASP A 143 8.61 0.99 -21.48
N GLU A 144 8.67 1.60 -20.29
CA GLU A 144 8.89 0.90 -19.02
C GLU A 144 10.05 -0.13 -19.09
N ALA A 145 11.17 0.31 -19.67
CA ALA A 145 12.33 -0.56 -19.96
C ALA A 145 12.90 -1.26 -18.71
N HIS A 146 12.59 -0.79 -17.50
CA HIS A 146 12.97 -1.45 -16.25
C HIS A 146 12.40 -2.88 -16.12
N CYS A 147 11.30 -3.19 -16.84
CA CYS A 147 10.73 -4.54 -16.88
C CYS A 147 11.68 -5.62 -17.42
N ILE A 148 12.78 -5.24 -18.09
CA ILE A 148 13.77 -6.19 -18.61
C ILE A 148 14.68 -6.76 -17.52
N SER A 149 14.79 -6.07 -16.38
CA SER A 149 15.75 -6.38 -15.31
C SER A 149 15.14 -7.23 -14.21
N GLU A 150 15.78 -8.34 -13.87
CA GLU A 150 15.43 -9.17 -12.70
C GLU A 150 15.62 -8.43 -11.37
N TRP A 151 16.45 -7.40 -11.38
CA TRP A 151 16.70 -6.52 -10.23
C TRP A 151 15.68 -5.38 -10.11
N GLY A 152 14.77 -5.25 -11.09
CA GLY A 152 13.68 -4.28 -11.08
C GLY A 152 12.48 -4.81 -10.31
N HIS A 153 11.63 -3.90 -9.87
CA HIS A 153 10.42 -4.20 -9.08
C HIS A 153 9.28 -4.84 -9.88
N ASP A 154 9.31 -4.78 -11.22
CA ASP A 154 8.30 -5.35 -12.14
C ASP A 154 9.00 -6.11 -13.30
N PHE A 155 9.76 -7.14 -12.95
CA PHE A 155 10.43 -7.96 -13.95
C PHE A 155 9.44 -8.74 -14.81
N ARG A 156 9.65 -8.71 -16.13
CA ARG A 156 8.86 -9.45 -17.13
C ARG A 156 9.78 -10.19 -18.08
N PRO A 157 9.81 -11.52 -18.04
CA PRO A 157 10.71 -12.34 -18.88
C PRO A 157 10.61 -12.06 -20.38
N GLU A 158 9.40 -11.67 -20.85
CA GLU A 158 9.13 -11.35 -22.26
C GLU A 158 9.97 -10.16 -22.75
N TYR A 159 10.31 -9.20 -21.87
CA TYR A 159 11.18 -8.07 -22.22
C TYR A 159 12.59 -8.49 -22.62
N ARG A 160 13.12 -9.60 -22.12
CA ARG A 160 14.43 -10.13 -22.52
C ARG A 160 14.45 -10.67 -23.95
N ARG A 161 13.27 -10.96 -24.53
CA ARG A 161 13.13 -11.41 -25.90
C ARG A 161 13.08 -10.27 -26.91
N ILE A 162 12.93 -9.01 -26.47
CA ILE A 162 12.76 -7.84 -27.34
C ILE A 162 13.93 -7.69 -28.30
N ARG A 163 15.19 -7.71 -27.80
CA ARG A 163 16.35 -7.50 -28.67
C ARG A 163 16.54 -8.58 -29.74
N PRO A 164 16.44 -9.88 -29.41
CA PRO A 164 16.43 -10.94 -30.41
C PRO A 164 15.37 -10.74 -31.51
N ILE A 165 14.16 -10.36 -31.12
CA ILE A 165 13.06 -10.16 -32.08
C ILE A 165 13.28 -8.93 -32.95
N ILE A 166 13.75 -7.81 -32.42
CA ILE A 166 14.14 -6.63 -33.21
C ILE A 166 15.20 -6.99 -34.24
N ASN A 167 16.16 -7.87 -33.89
CA ASN A 167 17.16 -8.32 -34.84
C ASN A 167 16.58 -9.19 -35.97
N GLN A 168 15.49 -9.93 -35.72
CA GLN A 168 14.77 -10.72 -36.75
C GLN A 168 13.95 -9.83 -37.66
N ILE A 169 13.24 -8.83 -37.10
CA ILE A 169 12.40 -7.90 -37.88
C ILE A 169 13.26 -6.99 -38.75
N GLY A 170 14.31 -6.41 -38.16
CA GLY A 170 15.24 -5.50 -38.83
C GLY A 170 15.75 -4.41 -37.88
N LYS A 171 17.06 -4.24 -37.86
CA LYS A 171 17.69 -3.23 -37.00
C LYS A 171 17.26 -1.82 -37.39
N ARG A 172 16.81 -1.04 -36.42
CA ARG A 172 16.51 0.39 -36.48
C ARG A 172 16.99 1.04 -35.20
N PRO A 173 17.08 2.39 -35.12
CA PRO A 173 17.37 3.08 -33.89
C PRO A 173 16.42 2.65 -32.77
N LEU A 174 16.93 2.59 -31.55
CA LEU A 174 16.18 2.15 -30.38
C LEU A 174 16.21 3.24 -29.31
N ILE A 175 15.03 3.64 -28.82
CA ILE A 175 14.90 4.47 -27.63
C ILE A 175 14.31 3.61 -26.50
N ALA A 176 15.03 3.52 -25.37
CA ALA A 176 14.53 2.87 -24.16
C ALA A 176 14.26 3.90 -23.09
N LEU A 177 13.06 3.85 -22.48
CA LEU A 177 12.61 4.84 -21.53
C LEU A 177 12.14 4.16 -20.24
N THR A 178 12.47 4.77 -19.10
CA THR A 178 11.93 4.36 -17.80
C THR A 178 11.89 5.53 -16.83
N ALA A 179 10.98 5.43 -15.84
CA ALA A 179 10.89 6.40 -14.76
C ALA A 179 11.71 5.98 -13.54
N THR A 180 11.95 4.69 -13.38
CA THR A 180 12.50 4.09 -12.16
C THR A 180 13.57 3.08 -12.54
N ALA A 181 14.82 3.42 -12.31
CA ALA A 181 15.92 2.47 -12.49
C ALA A 181 17.11 2.88 -11.61
N THR A 182 17.50 2.00 -10.69
CA THR A 182 18.77 2.11 -9.98
C THR A 182 19.93 1.96 -10.93
N PRO A 183 21.18 2.36 -10.59
CA PRO A 183 22.34 2.21 -11.47
C PRO A 183 22.51 0.79 -12.02
N LYS A 184 22.25 -0.23 -11.22
CA LYS A 184 22.28 -1.64 -11.62
C LYS A 184 21.22 -1.95 -12.68
N VAL A 185 19.98 -1.52 -12.47
CA VAL A 185 18.88 -1.70 -13.42
C VAL A 185 19.18 -0.97 -14.73
N GLN A 186 19.74 0.26 -14.67
CA GLN A 186 20.16 1.01 -15.86
C GLN A 186 21.18 0.23 -16.70
N HIS A 187 22.20 -0.33 -16.06
CA HIS A 187 23.21 -1.14 -16.75
C HIS A 187 22.59 -2.41 -17.36
N ASP A 188 21.73 -3.10 -16.62
CA ASP A 188 21.05 -4.32 -17.07
C ASP A 188 20.13 -4.06 -18.28
N ILE A 189 19.40 -2.94 -18.29
CA ILE A 189 18.60 -2.48 -19.43
C ILE A 189 19.49 -2.32 -20.67
N GLN A 190 20.57 -1.52 -20.56
CA GLN A 190 21.45 -1.24 -21.68
C GLN A 190 22.11 -2.50 -22.22
N LYS A 191 22.54 -3.41 -21.34
CA LYS A 191 23.15 -4.69 -21.71
C LYS A 191 22.16 -5.59 -22.45
N ASN A 192 20.97 -5.81 -21.91
CA ASN A 192 19.99 -6.72 -22.51
C ASN A 192 19.40 -6.18 -23.82
N LEU A 193 19.27 -4.87 -23.97
CA LEU A 193 18.86 -4.22 -25.21
C LEU A 193 20.02 -4.00 -26.21
N GLY A 194 21.27 -4.32 -25.83
CA GLY A 194 22.45 -4.09 -26.66
C GLY A 194 22.69 -2.62 -26.96
N MET A 195 22.54 -1.76 -25.94
CA MET A 195 22.60 -0.30 -26.01
C MET A 195 23.71 0.30 -25.13
N LEU A 196 24.79 -0.43 -24.89
CA LEU A 196 25.89 0.05 -24.02
C LEU A 196 26.54 1.34 -24.56
N ASP A 197 26.51 1.55 -25.88
CA ASP A 197 27.06 2.73 -26.56
C ASP A 197 25.96 3.81 -26.81
N ALA A 198 24.73 3.65 -26.29
CA ALA A 198 23.66 4.59 -26.51
C ALA A 198 23.93 5.93 -25.80
N THR A 199 23.39 7.00 -26.37
CA THR A 199 23.38 8.30 -25.68
C THR A 199 22.43 8.24 -24.50
N VAL A 200 22.94 8.52 -23.30
CA VAL A 200 22.17 8.47 -22.05
C VAL A 200 21.70 9.86 -21.64
N PHE A 201 20.41 10.02 -21.48
CA PHE A 201 19.78 11.23 -20.94
C PHE A 201 19.17 10.92 -19.58
N LYS A 202 19.69 11.58 -18.53
CA LYS A 202 19.18 11.46 -17.17
C LYS A 202 18.56 12.78 -16.74
N SER A 203 17.31 12.71 -16.28
CA SER A 203 16.66 13.80 -15.55
C SER A 203 16.74 13.49 -14.06
N SER A 204 16.77 14.52 -13.22
CA SER A 204 16.74 14.35 -11.77
C SER A 204 15.47 13.62 -11.33
N PHE A 205 15.62 12.72 -10.35
CA PHE A 205 14.52 12.09 -9.65
C PHE A 205 13.86 13.02 -8.64
N ASN A 206 14.43 14.20 -8.41
CA ASN A 206 13.91 15.13 -7.42
C ASN A 206 12.55 15.72 -7.84
N ARG A 207 11.53 15.44 -7.02
CA ARG A 207 10.20 16.01 -7.12
C ARG A 207 10.02 17.01 -5.97
N SER A 208 10.51 18.24 -6.13
CA SER A 208 10.52 19.26 -5.09
C SER A 208 9.13 19.66 -4.58
N ASN A 209 8.11 19.47 -5.41
CA ASN A 209 6.71 19.74 -5.08
C ASN A 209 6.02 18.66 -4.24
N LEU A 210 6.69 17.52 -3.96
CA LEU A 210 6.13 16.44 -3.15
C LEU A 210 6.64 16.53 -1.69
N TYR A 211 5.71 16.51 -0.76
CA TYR A 211 5.99 16.31 0.66
C TYR A 211 5.99 14.83 0.99
N TYR A 212 7.01 14.35 1.71
CA TYR A 212 7.13 12.94 2.11
C TYR A 212 7.05 12.79 3.62
N GLU A 213 6.23 11.84 4.07
CA GLU A 213 6.03 11.55 5.48
C GLU A 213 5.84 10.05 5.71
N VAL A 214 6.42 9.53 6.80
CA VAL A 214 6.17 8.16 7.28
C VAL A 214 5.62 8.25 8.70
N ARG A 215 4.47 7.59 8.92
CA ARG A 215 3.77 7.53 10.20
C ARG A 215 3.75 6.11 10.75
N PRO A 216 3.72 5.94 12.08
CA PRO A 216 3.47 4.64 12.68
C PRO A 216 2.09 4.11 12.27
N LYS A 217 2.00 2.82 12.00
CA LYS A 217 0.75 2.14 11.68
C LYS A 217 0.16 1.53 12.94
N GLY A 218 -0.64 2.32 13.67
CA GLY A 218 -1.32 1.91 14.89
C GLY A 218 -2.78 1.53 14.67
N ALA A 219 -3.49 1.24 15.76
CA ALA A 219 -4.91 0.87 15.76
C ALA A 219 -5.82 1.96 15.16
N ASN A 220 -5.41 3.22 15.19
CA ASN A 220 -6.19 4.37 14.74
C ASN A 220 -5.94 4.80 13.29
N ILE A 221 -5.24 4.00 12.48
CA ILE A 221 -4.86 4.36 11.10
C ILE A 221 -6.05 4.78 10.23
N ASP A 222 -7.18 4.07 10.31
CA ASP A 222 -8.38 4.39 9.52
C ASP A 222 -8.88 5.80 9.87
N ARG A 223 -8.87 6.16 11.15
CA ARG A 223 -9.26 7.48 11.66
C ARG A 223 -8.31 8.58 11.16
N GLU A 224 -7.01 8.34 11.22
CA GLU A 224 -6.01 9.32 10.76
C GLU A 224 -6.15 9.60 9.25
N ILE A 225 -6.33 8.55 8.45
CA ILE A 225 -6.53 8.71 7.01
C ILE A 225 -7.82 9.47 6.71
N ILE A 226 -8.93 9.13 7.37
CA ILE A 226 -10.22 9.83 7.20
C ILE A 226 -10.09 11.30 7.59
N LYS A 227 -9.43 11.61 8.72
CA LYS A 227 -9.17 12.98 9.17
C LYS A 227 -8.37 13.76 8.12
N PHE A 228 -7.31 13.14 7.59
CA PHE A 228 -6.50 13.76 6.54
C PHE A 228 -7.31 14.04 5.27
N ILE A 229 -8.09 13.06 4.78
CA ILE A 229 -8.91 13.21 3.57
C ILE A 229 -9.96 14.31 3.77
N LYS A 230 -10.65 14.34 4.90
CA LYS A 230 -11.63 15.40 5.21
C LYS A 230 -11.00 16.79 5.30
N ALA A 231 -9.79 16.91 5.85
CA ALA A 231 -9.04 18.17 5.83
C ALA A 231 -8.60 18.59 4.41
N ASN A 232 -8.66 17.68 3.45
CA ASN A 232 -8.37 17.90 2.04
C ASN A 232 -9.59 17.66 1.14
N GLU A 233 -10.79 17.94 1.63
CA GLU A 233 -12.04 17.78 0.88
C GLU A 233 -11.98 18.47 -0.49
N GLY A 234 -12.56 17.83 -1.51
CA GLY A 234 -12.55 18.31 -2.90
C GLY A 234 -11.20 18.15 -3.61
N LYS A 235 -10.19 17.54 -2.99
CA LYS A 235 -8.91 17.22 -3.63
C LYS A 235 -8.85 15.74 -4.00
N SER A 236 -8.33 15.46 -5.19
CA SER A 236 -8.16 14.08 -5.66
C SER A 236 -7.01 13.38 -4.95
N GLY A 237 -7.23 12.13 -4.53
CA GLY A 237 -6.24 11.31 -3.84
C GLY A 237 -6.30 9.82 -4.13
N ILE A 238 -5.20 9.13 -3.85
CA ILE A 238 -5.08 7.68 -4.00
C ILE A 238 -4.64 7.08 -2.67
N VAL A 239 -5.32 6.00 -2.24
CA VAL A 239 -4.94 5.21 -1.06
C VAL A 239 -4.54 3.81 -1.52
N TYR A 240 -3.28 3.44 -1.30
CA TYR A 240 -2.77 2.13 -1.64
C TYR A 240 -2.85 1.16 -0.47
N CYS A 241 -3.46 -0.01 -0.72
CA CYS A 241 -3.53 -1.13 0.22
C CYS A 241 -2.91 -2.38 -0.38
N LEU A 242 -2.35 -3.24 0.46
CA LEU A 242 -1.67 -4.47 0.04
C LEU A 242 -2.65 -5.53 -0.49
N SER A 243 -3.83 -5.68 0.11
CA SER A 243 -4.79 -6.73 -0.22
C SER A 243 -6.06 -6.20 -0.88
N ARG A 244 -6.64 -7.01 -1.79
CA ARG A 244 -7.93 -6.73 -2.45
C ARG A 244 -9.04 -6.53 -1.43
N LYS A 245 -9.10 -7.40 -0.40
CA LYS A 245 -10.08 -7.33 0.67
C LYS A 245 -10.01 -5.99 1.40
N LYS A 246 -8.81 -5.53 1.79
CA LYS A 246 -8.64 -4.23 2.48
C LYS A 246 -9.02 -3.05 1.58
N VAL A 247 -8.79 -3.14 0.27
CA VAL A 247 -9.23 -2.12 -0.70
C VAL A 247 -10.74 -1.96 -0.68
N GLU A 248 -11.50 -3.05 -0.75
CA GLU A 248 -12.96 -3.01 -0.73
C GLU A 248 -13.48 -2.51 0.63
N GLU A 249 -12.98 -3.08 1.73
CA GLU A 249 -13.35 -2.69 3.10
C GLU A 249 -13.09 -1.21 3.36
N PHE A 250 -11.91 -0.72 3.00
CA PHE A 250 -11.54 0.66 3.28
C PHE A 250 -12.28 1.66 2.38
N ALA A 251 -12.55 1.32 1.11
CA ALA A 251 -13.40 2.12 0.24
C ALA A 251 -14.82 2.27 0.83
N ASP A 252 -15.38 1.20 1.41
CA ASP A 252 -16.69 1.24 2.04
C ASP A 252 -16.67 2.03 3.36
N ILE A 253 -15.60 1.94 4.15
CA ILE A 253 -15.39 2.80 5.33
C ILE A 253 -15.36 4.27 4.92
N LEU A 254 -14.62 4.64 3.87
CA LEU A 254 -14.57 6.02 3.38
C LEU A 254 -15.97 6.52 2.95
N LYS A 255 -16.73 5.71 2.19
CA LYS A 255 -18.12 6.04 1.80
C LYS A 255 -19.03 6.25 3.00
N ALA A 256 -18.94 5.36 4.00
CA ALA A 256 -19.73 5.47 5.24
C ALA A 256 -19.43 6.77 6.02
N ASN A 257 -18.23 7.33 5.83
CA ASN A 257 -17.81 8.60 6.43
C ASN A 257 -18.04 9.81 5.52
N GLY A 258 -18.84 9.66 4.45
CA GLY A 258 -19.22 10.73 3.54
C GLY A 258 -18.16 11.10 2.49
N ILE A 259 -17.10 10.30 2.34
CA ILE A 259 -16.06 10.53 1.34
C ILE A 259 -16.43 9.80 0.05
N LYS A 260 -16.40 10.49 -1.09
CA LYS A 260 -16.63 9.89 -2.40
C LYS A 260 -15.43 9.05 -2.82
N ALA A 261 -15.48 7.76 -2.50
CA ALA A 261 -14.38 6.82 -2.77
C ALA A 261 -14.86 5.60 -3.55
N LEU A 262 -14.00 5.04 -4.40
CA LEU A 262 -14.24 3.80 -5.14
C LEU A 262 -13.04 2.85 -5.02
N PRO A 263 -13.27 1.52 -4.99
CA PRO A 263 -12.21 0.52 -4.98
C PRO A 263 -11.64 0.28 -6.38
N TYR A 264 -10.35 -0.13 -6.46
CA TYR A 264 -9.72 -0.55 -7.70
C TYR A 264 -8.67 -1.64 -7.47
N HIS A 265 -8.91 -2.84 -8.01
CA HIS A 265 -7.93 -3.93 -7.99
C HIS A 265 -8.14 -4.94 -9.13
N ALA A 266 -7.14 -5.74 -9.44
CA ALA A 266 -7.14 -6.67 -10.57
C ALA A 266 -8.21 -7.78 -10.48
N GLY A 267 -8.76 -8.06 -9.28
CA GLY A 267 -9.83 -9.06 -9.10
C GLY A 267 -11.24 -8.55 -9.41
N MET A 268 -11.40 -7.25 -9.72
CA MET A 268 -12.70 -6.69 -10.11
C MET A 268 -13.02 -7.03 -11.56
N ASP A 269 -14.32 -7.09 -11.87
CA ASP A 269 -14.78 -7.13 -13.25
C ASP A 269 -14.17 -6.00 -14.09
N SER A 270 -13.83 -6.29 -15.34
CA SER A 270 -13.11 -5.34 -16.18
C SER A 270 -13.92 -4.07 -16.52
N GLN A 271 -15.26 -4.20 -16.65
CA GLN A 271 -16.14 -3.07 -16.92
C GLN A 271 -16.28 -2.18 -15.68
N VAL A 272 -16.48 -2.79 -14.50
CA VAL A 272 -16.55 -2.07 -13.23
C VAL A 272 -15.23 -1.36 -12.94
N ARG A 273 -14.12 -2.02 -13.19
CA ARG A 273 -12.78 -1.45 -13.02
C ARG A 273 -12.54 -0.24 -13.93
N SER A 274 -12.94 -0.34 -15.21
CA SER A 274 -12.88 0.78 -16.16
C SER A 274 -13.77 1.93 -15.71
N ALA A 275 -15.01 1.64 -15.33
CA ALA A 275 -15.96 2.66 -14.86
C ALA A 275 -15.45 3.40 -13.61
N ASN A 276 -14.85 2.69 -12.64
CA ASN A 276 -14.28 3.31 -11.44
C ASN A 276 -13.08 4.21 -11.78
N GLN A 277 -12.25 3.80 -12.74
CA GLN A 277 -11.16 4.63 -13.24
C GLN A 277 -11.67 5.89 -13.93
N ASP A 278 -12.66 5.75 -14.82
CA ASP A 278 -13.26 6.88 -15.54
C ASP A 278 -13.94 7.85 -14.57
N ALA A 279 -14.65 7.34 -13.56
CA ALA A 279 -15.26 8.16 -12.52
C ALA A 279 -14.23 9.02 -11.75
N PHE A 280 -13.04 8.47 -11.47
CA PHE A 280 -11.95 9.22 -10.85
C PHE A 280 -11.33 10.26 -11.79
N LEU A 281 -11.12 9.90 -13.06
CA LEU A 281 -10.58 10.83 -14.07
C LEU A 281 -11.54 12.00 -14.35
N MET A 282 -12.86 11.72 -14.33
CA MET A 282 -13.93 12.71 -14.57
C MET A 282 -14.38 13.45 -13.29
N GLU A 283 -13.63 13.32 -12.18
CA GLU A 283 -13.88 14.01 -10.89
C GLU A 283 -15.26 13.70 -10.27
N GLN A 284 -15.84 12.56 -10.61
CA GLN A 284 -17.08 12.08 -9.99
C GLN A 284 -16.84 11.54 -8.58
N VAL A 285 -15.62 11.11 -8.31
CA VAL A 285 -15.13 10.67 -7.00
C VAL A 285 -13.78 11.32 -6.69
N ASP A 286 -13.56 11.60 -5.42
CA ASP A 286 -12.36 12.29 -4.95
C ASP A 286 -11.22 11.30 -4.64
N VAL A 287 -11.54 10.07 -4.27
CA VAL A 287 -10.57 9.07 -3.78
C VAL A 287 -10.69 7.74 -4.50
N ILE A 288 -9.56 7.19 -4.89
CA ILE A 288 -9.46 5.77 -5.26
C ILE A 288 -8.70 5.02 -4.17
N VAL A 289 -9.32 3.96 -3.66
CA VAL A 289 -8.63 2.98 -2.80
C VAL A 289 -8.20 1.81 -3.68
N ALA A 290 -6.90 1.52 -3.73
CA ALA A 290 -6.40 0.60 -4.73
C ALA A 290 -5.28 -0.33 -4.24
N THR A 291 -5.10 -1.45 -4.95
CA THR A 291 -3.82 -2.17 -4.95
C THR A 291 -2.86 -1.55 -5.99
N ILE A 292 -1.64 -2.05 -6.07
CA ILE A 292 -0.66 -1.68 -7.12
C ILE A 292 -1.22 -1.80 -8.56
N ALA A 293 -2.35 -2.47 -8.75
CA ALA A 293 -3.03 -2.57 -10.05
C ALA A 293 -3.53 -1.22 -10.56
N PHE A 294 -3.82 -0.25 -9.67
CA PHE A 294 -4.07 1.14 -10.03
C PHE A 294 -2.75 1.87 -10.18
N GLY A 295 -2.07 1.55 -11.26
CA GLY A 295 -0.68 1.90 -11.42
C GLY A 295 -0.39 2.47 -12.80
N MET A 296 0.45 1.77 -13.56
CA MET A 296 0.88 2.21 -14.89
C MET A 296 -0.32 2.54 -15.79
N GLY A 297 -0.29 3.70 -16.43
CA GLY A 297 -1.33 4.16 -17.36
C GLY A 297 -2.37 5.14 -16.78
N ILE A 298 -2.35 5.42 -15.50
CA ILE A 298 -3.20 6.46 -14.91
C ILE A 298 -2.50 7.81 -15.06
N ASP A 299 -3.11 8.71 -15.80
CA ASP A 299 -2.57 10.07 -16.08
C ASP A 299 -3.55 11.16 -15.65
N LYS A 300 -3.84 11.21 -14.33
CA LYS A 300 -4.53 12.35 -13.70
C LYS A 300 -3.47 13.32 -13.16
N PRO A 301 -3.39 14.56 -13.68
CA PRO A 301 -2.29 15.47 -13.33
C PRO A 301 -2.41 16.07 -11.93
N ASP A 302 -3.61 16.22 -11.42
CA ASP A 302 -3.98 17.00 -10.24
C ASP A 302 -4.26 16.14 -8.99
N VAL A 303 -3.68 14.96 -8.88
CA VAL A 303 -3.69 14.16 -7.65
C VAL A 303 -2.91 14.92 -6.57
N ARG A 304 -3.56 15.23 -5.44
CA ARG A 304 -2.97 16.05 -4.36
C ARG A 304 -2.38 15.23 -3.22
N TYR A 305 -2.78 13.97 -3.07
CA TYR A 305 -2.17 13.09 -2.09
C TYR A 305 -2.14 11.64 -2.54
N VAL A 306 -1.10 10.96 -2.10
CA VAL A 306 -0.95 9.50 -2.20
C VAL A 306 -0.66 8.96 -0.81
N ILE A 307 -1.53 8.09 -0.33
CA ILE A 307 -1.42 7.49 0.99
C ILE A 307 -1.15 5.99 0.82
N HIS A 308 -0.11 5.49 1.45
CA HIS A 308 0.15 4.07 1.57
C HIS A 308 -0.37 3.58 2.92
N TYR A 309 -1.52 2.90 2.90
CA TYR A 309 -2.06 2.20 4.07
C TYR A 309 -1.13 1.10 4.54
N ASP A 310 -0.52 0.41 3.59
CA ASP A 310 0.53 -0.57 3.77
C ASP A 310 1.77 -0.12 3.02
N ILE A 311 2.95 -0.27 3.62
CA ILE A 311 4.20 0.09 2.95
C ILE A 311 4.41 -0.79 1.70
N PRO A 312 4.86 -0.23 0.57
CA PRO A 312 5.12 -1.02 -0.63
C PRO A 312 6.35 -1.92 -0.47
N LYS A 313 6.44 -2.93 -1.31
CA LYS A 313 7.50 -3.93 -1.27
C LYS A 313 8.87 -3.46 -1.80
N SER A 314 8.94 -2.27 -2.38
CA SER A 314 10.18 -1.68 -2.88
C SER A 314 10.10 -0.16 -2.96
N LEU A 315 11.24 0.51 -2.90
CA LEU A 315 11.34 1.96 -3.06
C LEU A 315 11.05 2.43 -4.48
N GLU A 316 11.31 1.61 -5.49
CA GLU A 316 10.92 1.90 -6.87
C GLU A 316 9.40 1.97 -7.00
N GLY A 317 8.68 0.98 -6.44
CA GLY A 317 7.22 0.98 -6.38
C GLY A 317 6.70 2.21 -5.63
N TYR A 318 7.26 2.49 -4.46
CA TYR A 318 6.92 3.68 -3.67
C TYR A 318 7.12 4.98 -4.47
N TYR A 319 8.27 5.14 -5.13
CA TYR A 319 8.55 6.31 -5.96
C TYR A 319 7.60 6.43 -7.15
N GLN A 320 7.29 5.31 -7.80
CA GLN A 320 6.35 5.27 -8.93
C GLN A 320 4.92 5.64 -8.50
N GLU A 321 4.48 5.14 -7.35
CA GLU A 321 3.15 5.37 -6.79
C GLU A 321 3.01 6.80 -6.25
N THR A 322 3.97 7.29 -5.47
CA THR A 322 4.01 8.68 -4.98
C THR A 322 4.19 9.68 -6.12
N GLY A 323 4.89 9.29 -7.20
CA GLY A 323 5.08 10.09 -8.40
C GLY A 323 3.80 10.41 -9.17
N ARG A 324 2.64 9.85 -8.78
CA ARG A 324 1.32 10.21 -9.32
C ARG A 324 0.83 11.54 -8.78
N ALA A 325 1.25 11.92 -7.58
CA ALA A 325 0.90 13.20 -7.00
C ALA A 325 1.58 14.36 -7.73
N GLY A 326 0.87 15.47 -7.89
CA GLY A 326 1.39 16.74 -8.38
C GLY A 326 2.09 16.68 -9.74
N ARG A 327 1.58 15.95 -10.72
CA ARG A 327 2.16 15.89 -12.09
C ARG A 327 2.06 17.20 -12.84
N ASP A 328 1.10 18.02 -12.48
CA ASP A 328 0.91 19.40 -12.97
C ASP A 328 1.92 20.41 -12.38
N GLY A 329 2.76 19.96 -11.44
CA GLY A 329 3.70 20.81 -10.70
C GLY A 329 3.13 21.38 -9.40
N GLY A 330 1.84 21.17 -9.12
CA GLY A 330 1.21 21.52 -7.86
C GLY A 330 1.73 20.67 -6.69
N GLU A 331 1.48 21.13 -5.47
CA GLU A 331 1.89 20.42 -4.26
C GLU A 331 1.19 19.04 -4.16
N GLY A 332 1.94 18.06 -3.66
CA GLY A 332 1.45 16.71 -3.41
C GLY A 332 1.95 16.18 -2.08
N HIS A 333 1.05 15.55 -1.30
CA HIS A 333 1.37 14.90 -0.03
C HIS A 333 1.51 13.38 -0.23
N CYS A 334 2.64 12.82 0.19
CA CYS A 334 2.94 11.40 0.12
C CYS A 334 3.13 10.88 1.55
N ILE A 335 2.11 10.15 2.05
CA ILE A 335 2.09 9.63 3.42
C ILE A 335 2.18 8.11 3.36
N ALA A 336 3.12 7.51 4.08
CA ALA A 336 3.22 6.07 4.22
C ALA A 336 3.03 5.67 5.68
N PHE A 337 2.16 4.69 5.93
CA PHE A 337 2.03 4.08 7.24
C PHE A 337 2.91 2.84 7.31
N TYR A 338 3.69 2.73 8.38
CA TYR A 338 4.67 1.68 8.56
C TYR A 338 4.52 0.97 9.90
N ALA A 339 4.55 -0.36 9.84
CA ALA A 339 4.75 -1.24 10.98
C ALA A 339 5.65 -2.41 10.56
N TYR A 340 6.51 -2.88 11.45
CA TYR A 340 7.40 -4.02 11.18
C TYR A 340 6.64 -5.30 10.76
N LYS A 341 5.45 -5.52 11.31
CA LYS A 341 4.55 -6.63 10.92
C LYS A 341 4.20 -6.62 9.42
N ASP A 342 4.19 -5.46 8.76
CA ASP A 342 3.91 -5.41 7.32
C ASP A 342 5.04 -6.02 6.48
N LEU A 343 6.29 -5.87 6.93
CA LEU A 343 7.43 -6.54 6.28
C LEU A 343 7.31 -8.06 6.36
N GLN A 344 6.93 -8.59 7.53
CA GLN A 344 6.71 -10.03 7.72
C GLN A 344 5.58 -10.57 6.81
N LYS A 345 4.52 -9.79 6.60
CA LYS A 345 3.45 -10.16 5.65
C LYS A 345 3.98 -10.16 4.22
N LEU A 346 4.77 -9.16 3.85
CA LEU A 346 5.37 -9.07 2.51
C LEU A 346 6.37 -10.20 2.25
N GLU A 347 7.16 -10.61 3.24
CA GLU A 347 8.04 -11.77 3.15
C GLU A 347 7.27 -13.08 2.90
N LYS A 348 6.10 -13.26 3.54
CA LYS A 348 5.25 -14.45 3.30
C LYS A 348 4.79 -14.54 1.85
N PHE A 349 4.56 -13.42 1.16
CA PHE A 349 4.19 -13.43 -0.28
C PHE A 349 5.34 -13.84 -1.21
N MET A 350 6.57 -13.89 -0.71
CA MET A 350 7.72 -14.39 -1.48
C MET A 350 7.94 -15.89 -1.32
N GLN A 351 7.28 -16.54 -0.35
CA GLN A 351 7.39 -17.98 -0.15
C GLN A 351 6.89 -18.73 -1.39
N GLY A 352 7.61 -19.77 -1.78
CA GLY A 352 7.31 -20.56 -3.00
C GLY A 352 7.87 -20.02 -4.31
N LYS A 353 8.49 -18.83 -4.30
CA LYS A 353 9.23 -18.31 -5.46
C LYS A 353 10.63 -18.91 -5.55
N PRO A 354 11.30 -18.83 -6.72
CA PRO A 354 12.72 -19.22 -6.85
C PRO A 354 13.59 -18.48 -5.82
N VAL A 355 14.62 -19.17 -5.30
CA VAL A 355 15.47 -18.65 -4.22
C VAL A 355 16.09 -17.28 -4.59
N ALA A 356 16.54 -17.12 -5.83
CA ALA A 356 17.09 -15.84 -6.31
C ALA A 356 16.08 -14.69 -6.24
N GLU A 357 14.80 -14.94 -6.58
CA GLU A 357 13.75 -13.93 -6.47
C GLU A 357 13.42 -13.61 -5.00
N GLN A 358 13.49 -14.61 -4.12
CA GLN A 358 13.28 -14.39 -2.68
C GLN A 358 14.38 -13.50 -2.09
N GLU A 359 15.64 -13.73 -2.47
CA GLU A 359 16.79 -12.92 -2.01
C GLU A 359 16.69 -11.47 -2.48
N ILE A 360 16.36 -11.26 -3.77
CA ILE A 360 16.14 -9.92 -4.33
C ILE A 360 14.98 -9.24 -3.60
N GLY A 361 13.88 -9.94 -3.43
CA GLY A 361 12.70 -9.41 -2.73
C GLY A 361 13.00 -9.01 -1.29
N LYS A 362 13.73 -9.82 -0.54
CA LYS A 362 14.17 -9.49 0.83
C LYS A 362 15.04 -8.23 0.85
N GLN A 363 15.98 -8.10 -0.09
CA GLN A 363 16.82 -6.91 -0.18
C GLN A 363 16.00 -5.65 -0.44
N LEU A 364 15.00 -5.70 -1.35
CA LEU A 364 14.10 -4.58 -1.63
C LEU A 364 13.25 -4.19 -0.41
N LEU A 365 12.79 -5.18 0.37
CA LEU A 365 12.07 -4.94 1.62
C LEU A 365 12.95 -4.27 2.67
N LEU A 366 14.19 -4.72 2.85
CA LEU A 366 15.14 -4.10 3.77
C LEU A 366 15.44 -2.64 3.42
N GLU A 367 15.59 -2.32 2.12
CA GLU A 367 15.76 -0.93 1.68
C GLU A 367 14.52 -0.07 1.98
N THR A 368 13.33 -0.66 1.83
CA THR A 368 12.07 0.03 2.13
C THR A 368 11.90 0.26 3.63
N ALA A 369 12.24 -0.73 4.47
CA ALA A 369 12.28 -0.59 5.92
C ALA A 369 13.28 0.49 6.35
N ALA A 370 14.48 0.45 5.78
CA ALA A 370 15.51 1.44 6.03
C ALA A 370 15.07 2.87 5.69
N TYR A 371 14.29 3.04 4.62
CA TYR A 371 13.66 4.33 4.28
C TYR A 371 12.58 4.73 5.29
N ALA A 372 11.76 3.78 5.74
CA ALA A 372 10.68 4.07 6.68
C ALA A 372 11.24 4.48 8.06
N GLU A 373 12.23 3.78 8.56
CA GLU A 373 12.79 3.96 9.91
C GLU A 373 13.74 5.15 10.01
N THR A 374 14.42 5.53 8.92
CA THR A 374 15.43 6.59 8.95
C THR A 374 14.88 7.94 9.41
N SER A 375 15.68 8.67 10.16
CA SER A 375 15.47 10.08 10.51
C SER A 375 16.25 11.06 9.61
N VAL A 376 17.00 10.53 8.63
CA VAL A 376 17.63 11.36 7.59
C VAL A 376 16.56 11.89 6.63
N CYS A 377 16.83 13.06 6.02
CA CYS A 377 15.95 13.64 5.01
C CYS A 377 15.43 12.59 4.01
N ARG A 378 14.08 12.39 3.97
CA ARG A 378 13.42 11.40 3.11
C ARG A 378 13.83 11.52 1.64
N ARG A 379 13.91 12.75 1.14
CA ARG A 379 14.31 13.05 -0.22
C ARG A 379 15.76 12.64 -0.50
N LYS A 380 16.66 12.91 0.43
CA LYS A 380 18.07 12.53 0.32
C LYS A 380 18.24 11.02 0.21
N VAL A 381 17.50 10.26 1.01
CA VAL A 381 17.50 8.80 0.98
C VAL A 381 16.96 8.26 -0.35
N LEU A 382 15.82 8.78 -0.82
CA LEU A 382 15.23 8.39 -2.10
C LEU A 382 16.16 8.68 -3.28
N LEU A 383 16.74 9.87 -3.35
CA LEU A 383 17.64 10.25 -4.44
C LEU A 383 18.93 9.39 -4.43
N HIS A 384 19.49 9.17 -3.24
CA HIS A 384 20.64 8.28 -3.09
C HIS A 384 20.34 6.84 -3.57
N TYR A 385 19.14 6.33 -3.27
CA TYR A 385 18.71 5.00 -3.72
C TYR A 385 18.75 4.88 -5.26
N PHE A 386 18.38 5.94 -6.00
CA PHE A 386 18.45 5.98 -7.46
C PHE A 386 19.82 6.38 -8.00
N GLY A 387 20.83 6.54 -7.14
CA GLY A 387 22.19 6.92 -7.52
C GLY A 387 22.35 8.41 -7.85
N GLU A 388 21.47 9.26 -7.32
CA GLU A 388 21.55 10.72 -7.42
C GLU A 388 22.03 11.33 -6.10
N GLU A 389 23.04 12.18 -6.17
CA GLU A 389 23.56 12.91 -5.03
C GLU A 389 22.68 14.15 -4.77
N TYR A 390 22.21 14.31 -3.55
CA TYR A 390 21.48 15.50 -3.09
C TYR A 390 22.38 16.35 -2.23
N LEU A 391 22.82 17.48 -2.77
CA LEU A 391 23.86 18.35 -2.16
C LEU A 391 23.35 19.21 -1.02
N GLU A 392 22.01 19.47 -0.97
CA GLU A 392 21.43 20.27 0.09
C GLU A 392 21.45 19.52 1.44
N GLU A 393 21.63 20.25 2.52
CA GLU A 393 21.68 19.67 3.87
C GLU A 393 20.34 19.05 4.25
N ASN A 394 19.23 19.75 3.96
CA ASN A 394 17.87 19.23 4.10
C ASN A 394 16.97 19.73 2.96
N CYS A 395 15.80 19.12 2.79
CA CYS A 395 14.89 19.52 1.71
C CYS A 395 13.80 20.50 2.16
N GLY A 396 13.68 20.80 3.46
CA GLY A 396 12.62 21.65 4.02
C GLY A 396 11.18 21.18 3.76
N ASN A 397 11.00 19.99 3.14
CA ASN A 397 9.70 19.48 2.67
C ASN A 397 9.57 17.97 2.86
N CYS A 398 9.89 17.47 4.07
CA CYS A 398 9.58 16.12 4.55
C CYS A 398 9.46 16.13 6.08
N ASP A 399 8.86 15.10 6.64
CA ASP A 399 8.65 14.94 8.09
C ASP A 399 9.96 15.09 8.90
N ASN A 400 11.02 14.40 8.48
CA ASN A 400 12.31 14.42 9.15
C ASN A 400 13.01 15.79 9.11
N CYS A 401 12.81 16.58 8.04
CA CYS A 401 13.38 17.92 7.95
C CYS A 401 12.58 18.95 8.76
N LEU A 402 11.25 18.79 8.84
CA LEU A 402 10.38 19.67 9.61
C LEU A 402 10.45 19.38 11.12
N ASN A 403 10.71 18.11 11.49
CA ASN A 403 10.86 17.67 12.87
C ASN A 403 12.21 16.97 13.06
N PRO A 404 13.33 17.71 12.99
CA PRO A 404 14.66 17.12 13.02
C PRO A 404 14.95 16.50 14.40
N LYS A 405 15.40 15.26 14.40
CA LYS A 405 15.87 14.59 15.60
C LYS A 405 17.25 15.07 16.01
N LYS A 406 17.59 14.85 17.29
CA LYS A 406 18.88 15.19 17.84
C LYS A 406 19.99 14.42 17.13
N GLN A 407 21.04 15.14 16.74
CA GLN A 407 22.26 14.53 16.21
C GLN A 407 23.21 14.13 17.35
N VAL A 408 23.75 12.94 17.26
CA VAL A 408 24.77 12.42 18.17
C VAL A 408 26.10 12.21 17.44
N GLU A 409 27.20 12.42 18.12
CA GLU A 409 28.53 12.16 17.57
C GLU A 409 28.76 10.65 17.44
N ALA A 410 29.06 10.16 16.25
CA ALA A 410 29.23 8.76 15.92
C ALA A 410 30.57 8.46 15.20
N LYS A 411 31.56 9.33 15.39
CA LYS A 411 32.89 9.18 14.79
C LYS A 411 33.51 7.81 15.10
N GLU A 412 33.39 7.37 16.36
CA GLU A 412 33.97 6.10 16.81
C GLU A 412 33.20 4.90 16.25
N LEU A 413 31.86 5.00 16.19
CA LEU A 413 31.02 3.97 15.56
C LEU A 413 31.33 3.83 14.07
N LEU A 414 31.51 4.92 13.33
CA LEU A 414 31.93 4.86 11.94
C LEU A 414 33.32 4.24 11.79
N SER A 415 34.25 4.56 12.70
CA SER A 415 35.59 3.94 12.68
C SER A 415 35.51 2.43 12.84
N ALA A 416 34.72 1.93 13.78
CA ALA A 416 34.50 0.51 14.02
C ALA A 416 33.89 -0.19 12.78
N VAL A 417 32.87 0.40 12.15
CA VAL A 417 32.27 -0.13 10.92
C VAL A 417 33.31 -0.25 9.81
N LEU A 418 34.10 0.83 9.57
CA LEU A 418 35.13 0.81 8.50
C LEU A 418 36.23 -0.20 8.79
N GLU A 419 36.62 -0.38 10.05
CA GLU A 419 37.62 -1.37 10.48
C GLU A 419 37.11 -2.79 10.21
N VAL A 420 35.87 -3.12 10.60
CA VAL A 420 35.26 -4.43 10.32
C VAL A 420 35.18 -4.68 8.82
N VAL A 421 34.67 -3.73 8.03
CA VAL A 421 34.58 -3.87 6.56
C VAL A 421 35.95 -4.09 5.95
N GLY A 422 36.98 -3.37 6.40
CA GLY A 422 38.35 -3.55 5.94
C GLY A 422 38.94 -4.91 6.33
N THR A 423 38.76 -5.35 7.57
CA THR A 423 39.20 -6.66 8.08
C THR A 423 38.55 -7.81 7.30
N LEU A 424 37.27 -7.68 6.98
CA LEU A 424 36.52 -8.61 6.13
C LEU A 424 36.87 -8.50 4.63
N LYS A 425 37.89 -7.70 4.27
CA LYS A 425 38.35 -7.50 2.88
C LYS A 425 37.26 -7.07 1.90
N GLU A 426 36.26 -6.30 2.42
CA GLU A 426 35.15 -5.76 1.63
C GLU A 426 34.33 -6.84 0.87
N LYS A 427 34.15 -8.04 1.47
CA LYS A 427 33.52 -9.21 0.85
C LYS A 427 32.15 -9.57 1.43
N PHE A 428 31.62 -8.78 2.34
CA PHE A 428 30.38 -9.09 3.06
C PHE A 428 29.37 -7.95 3.00
N LYS A 429 28.10 -8.31 3.20
CA LYS A 429 26.96 -7.38 3.24
C LYS A 429 26.86 -6.68 4.60
N ALA A 430 25.97 -5.67 4.68
CA ALA A 430 25.74 -4.89 5.90
C ALA A 430 25.35 -5.76 7.09
N ASP A 431 24.39 -6.69 6.92
CA ASP A 431 23.90 -7.56 7.99
C ASP A 431 25.02 -8.42 8.59
N TYR A 432 25.92 -8.91 7.76
CA TYR A 432 27.08 -9.68 8.22
C TYR A 432 28.02 -8.82 9.05
N VAL A 433 28.28 -7.58 8.61
CA VAL A 433 29.12 -6.61 9.33
C VAL A 433 28.49 -6.28 10.69
N VAL A 434 27.16 -6.08 10.73
CA VAL A 434 26.44 -5.84 12.01
C VAL A 434 26.57 -7.06 12.93
N ASN A 435 26.38 -8.28 12.44
CA ASN A 435 26.53 -9.50 13.24
C ASN A 435 27.94 -9.65 13.83
N ILE A 436 28.99 -9.26 13.10
CA ILE A 436 30.35 -9.22 13.63
C ILE A 436 30.49 -8.17 14.75
N LEU A 437 29.94 -6.96 14.54
CA LEU A 437 30.03 -5.88 15.54
C LEU A 437 29.34 -6.26 16.84
N VAL A 438 28.12 -6.79 16.80
CA VAL A 438 27.37 -7.19 17.99
C VAL A 438 27.81 -8.53 18.58
N GLY A 439 28.70 -9.26 17.92
CA GLY A 439 29.18 -10.57 18.39
C GLY A 439 28.13 -11.68 18.27
N LYS A 440 27.25 -11.61 17.25
CA LYS A 440 26.22 -12.61 17.01
C LYS A 440 26.75 -13.77 16.19
N GLU A 441 26.88 -14.92 16.83
CA GLU A 441 27.31 -16.16 16.16
C GLU A 441 26.24 -16.63 15.16
N THR A 442 26.66 -16.79 13.92
CA THR A 442 25.88 -17.43 12.84
C THR A 442 26.68 -18.57 12.24
N SER A 443 25.99 -19.52 11.62
CA SER A 443 26.67 -20.63 10.93
C SER A 443 27.64 -20.14 9.83
N GLU A 444 27.33 -19.01 9.19
CA GLU A 444 28.19 -18.41 8.19
C GLU A 444 29.48 -17.84 8.82
N ILE A 445 29.37 -17.12 9.94
CA ILE A 445 30.51 -16.56 10.70
C ILE A 445 31.44 -17.66 11.17
N GLN A 446 30.88 -18.74 11.73
CA GLN A 446 31.66 -19.90 12.18
C GLN A 446 32.35 -20.63 11.01
N ASN A 447 31.68 -20.77 9.86
CA ASN A 447 32.28 -21.38 8.68
C ASN A 447 33.51 -20.62 8.14
N TYR A 448 33.47 -19.28 8.20
CA TYR A 448 34.61 -18.43 7.85
C TYR A 448 35.60 -18.22 8.99
N LYS A 449 35.32 -18.69 10.21
CA LYS A 449 36.11 -18.48 11.44
C LYS A 449 36.28 -17.01 11.76
N HIS A 450 35.27 -16.21 11.47
CA HIS A 450 35.30 -14.78 11.76
C HIS A 450 34.88 -14.48 13.21
N ASP A 451 34.38 -15.45 13.95
CA ASP A 451 34.22 -15.45 15.42
C ASP A 451 35.56 -15.39 16.17
N GLU A 452 36.67 -15.79 15.52
CA GLU A 452 38.03 -15.71 16.08
C GLU A 452 38.74 -14.36 15.83
N LEU A 453 38.10 -13.41 15.06
CA LEU A 453 38.69 -12.11 14.74
C LEU A 453 38.61 -11.14 15.95
N GLU A 454 39.62 -10.29 16.12
CA GLU A 454 39.65 -9.25 17.17
C GLU A 454 38.43 -8.30 17.08
N VAL A 455 37.92 -8.08 15.89
CA VAL A 455 36.75 -7.21 15.65
C VAL A 455 35.42 -7.89 15.96
N PHE A 456 35.38 -9.19 16.26
CA PHE A 456 34.16 -9.88 16.63
C PHE A 456 33.69 -9.44 18.01
N GLY A 457 32.47 -8.92 18.09
CA GLY A 457 31.90 -8.37 19.32
C GLY A 457 32.49 -7.02 19.74
N SER A 458 33.27 -6.34 18.88
CA SER A 458 33.86 -5.04 19.20
C SER A 458 32.84 -3.92 19.39
N GLY A 459 31.60 -4.13 19.02
CA GLY A 459 30.49 -3.18 19.11
C GLY A 459 29.32 -3.67 19.96
N GLN A 460 29.53 -4.57 20.92
CA GLN A 460 28.47 -5.13 21.80
C GLN A 460 27.77 -4.10 22.69
N ASP A 461 28.39 -2.92 22.89
CA ASP A 461 27.81 -1.84 23.68
C ASP A 461 26.63 -1.14 23.00
N GLU A 462 26.46 -1.35 21.69
CA GLU A 462 25.40 -0.80 20.87
C GLU A 462 24.54 -1.91 20.25
N ASP A 463 23.27 -1.63 19.99
CA ASP A 463 22.32 -2.59 19.40
C ASP A 463 22.42 -2.69 17.88
N GLU A 464 21.81 -3.74 17.32
CA GLU A 464 21.76 -3.96 15.85
C GLU A 464 21.11 -2.76 15.11
N LYS A 465 20.14 -2.05 15.72
CA LYS A 465 19.46 -0.90 15.12
C LYS A 465 20.41 0.27 14.95
N THR A 466 21.17 0.59 15.99
CA THR A 466 22.21 1.63 15.97
C THR A 466 23.25 1.36 14.91
N TRP A 467 23.78 0.13 14.81
CA TRP A 467 24.76 -0.23 13.79
C TRP A 467 24.20 -0.13 12.36
N ASN A 468 22.96 -0.54 12.16
CA ASN A 468 22.28 -0.38 10.87
C ASN A 468 22.10 1.11 10.50
N ALA A 469 21.79 1.97 11.48
CA ALA A 469 21.70 3.42 11.28
C ALA A 469 23.04 4.04 10.90
N VAL A 470 24.13 3.65 11.58
CA VAL A 470 25.50 4.09 11.28
C VAL A 470 25.90 3.70 9.84
N ILE A 471 25.71 2.44 9.47
CA ILE A 471 26.05 1.95 8.11
C ILE A 471 25.23 2.68 7.04
N ARG A 472 23.93 2.87 7.26
CA ARG A 472 23.05 3.58 6.35
C ARG A 472 23.48 5.03 6.16
N GLN A 473 23.76 5.74 7.24
CA GLN A 473 24.18 7.12 7.16
C GLN A 473 25.60 7.26 6.60
N ALA A 474 26.50 6.28 6.83
CA ALA A 474 27.82 6.20 6.19
C ALA A 474 27.72 6.00 4.67
N LEU A 475 26.77 5.21 4.20
CA LEU A 475 26.47 5.03 2.76
C LEU A 475 26.00 6.36 2.15
N ILE A 476 25.01 7.02 2.77
CA ILE A 476 24.46 8.30 2.31
C ILE A 476 25.50 9.40 2.33
N ALA A 477 26.37 9.41 3.34
CA ALA A 477 27.47 10.36 3.45
C ALA A 477 28.66 10.04 2.54
N GLY A 478 28.64 8.90 1.85
CA GLY A 478 29.65 8.49 0.89
C GLY A 478 30.97 7.99 1.52
N TYR A 479 30.96 7.52 2.75
CA TYR A 479 32.13 6.83 3.37
C TYR A 479 32.17 5.35 2.97
N LEU A 480 31.00 4.76 2.77
CA LEU A 480 30.81 3.42 2.24
C LEU A 480 30.07 3.49 0.90
N MET A 481 30.16 2.42 0.11
CA MET A 481 29.32 2.19 -1.05
C MET A 481 28.91 0.72 -1.09
N LYS A 482 27.75 0.44 -1.68
CA LYS A 482 27.32 -0.93 -1.98
C LYS A 482 27.84 -1.32 -3.35
N ASP A 483 28.59 -2.42 -3.43
CA ASP A 483 28.95 -3.06 -4.69
C ASP A 483 27.76 -3.83 -5.22
N ILE A 484 26.99 -3.17 -6.06
CA ILE A 484 25.71 -3.66 -6.56
C ILE A 484 25.89 -4.83 -7.53
N GLU A 485 27.03 -4.89 -8.25
CA GLU A 485 27.33 -5.99 -9.16
C GLU A 485 27.62 -7.30 -8.39
N ASN A 486 28.12 -7.17 -7.16
CA ASN A 486 28.41 -8.29 -6.27
C ASN A 486 27.42 -8.37 -5.10
N TYR A 487 26.11 -8.32 -5.39
CA TYR A 487 25.01 -8.55 -4.45
C TYR A 487 24.98 -7.62 -3.23
N GLY A 488 25.50 -6.39 -3.35
CA GLY A 488 25.41 -5.38 -2.29
C GLY A 488 26.48 -5.52 -1.20
N LEU A 489 27.65 -6.05 -1.54
CA LEU A 489 28.82 -6.05 -0.65
C LEU A 489 29.21 -4.62 -0.26
N LEU A 490 29.61 -4.42 1.00
CA LEU A 490 30.11 -3.13 1.44
C LEU A 490 31.54 -2.90 0.98
N LYS A 491 31.79 -1.72 0.42
CA LYS A 491 33.10 -1.25 -0.02
C LYS A 491 33.43 0.07 0.64
N ILE A 492 34.68 0.29 0.99
CA ILE A 492 35.15 1.55 1.54
C ILE A 492 35.55 2.49 0.40
N THR A 493 34.93 3.66 0.36
CA THR A 493 35.24 4.69 -0.64
C THR A 493 36.57 5.38 -0.34
N ASP A 494 37.07 6.21 -1.26
CA ASP A 494 38.27 7.01 -1.01
C ASP A 494 38.08 7.99 0.14
N LYS A 495 36.84 8.50 0.33
CA LYS A 495 36.43 9.32 1.49
C LYS A 495 36.51 8.50 2.78
N GLY A 496 36.04 7.24 2.77
CA GLY A 496 36.15 6.31 3.88
C GLY A 496 37.60 6.01 4.24
N LYS A 497 38.45 5.73 3.25
CA LYS A 497 39.90 5.53 3.44
C LYS A 497 40.59 6.79 4.00
N GLY A 498 40.14 7.97 3.57
CA GLY A 498 40.58 9.26 4.12
C GLY A 498 40.20 9.42 5.58
N PHE A 499 38.96 9.06 5.94
CA PHE A 499 38.47 9.08 7.30
C PHE A 499 39.24 8.15 8.24
N MET A 500 39.53 6.90 7.79
CA MET A 500 40.33 5.96 8.58
C MET A 500 41.74 6.49 8.90
N LYS A 501 42.35 7.29 7.99
CA LYS A 501 43.64 7.92 8.22
C LYS A 501 43.58 9.12 9.18
N LYS A 502 42.51 9.90 9.06
CA LYS A 502 42.30 11.11 9.86
C LYS A 502 40.80 11.24 10.15
N PRO A 503 40.31 10.60 11.24
CA PRO A 503 38.92 10.67 11.61
C PRO A 503 38.48 12.11 11.90
N VAL A 504 37.37 12.52 11.30
CA VAL A 504 36.70 13.81 11.48
C VAL A 504 35.39 13.59 12.21
N SER A 505 34.74 14.65 12.69
CA SER A 505 33.40 14.53 13.26
C SER A 505 32.44 13.92 12.24
N PHE A 506 31.72 12.89 12.65
CA PHE A 506 30.64 12.24 11.92
C PHE A 506 29.44 12.14 12.83
N LYS A 507 28.40 12.85 12.48
CA LYS A 507 27.16 12.89 13.28
C LYS A 507 26.09 12.06 12.60
N ILE A 508 25.36 11.31 13.39
CA ILE A 508 24.17 10.58 12.97
C ILE A 508 22.96 11.11 13.71
N THR A 509 21.80 10.91 13.12
CA THR A 509 20.51 11.09 13.78
C THR A 509 19.99 9.72 14.22
N GLU A 510 19.45 9.64 15.43
CA GLU A 510 18.76 8.45 15.91
C GLU A 510 17.58 8.13 14.97
N ASP A 511 17.41 6.85 14.66
CA ASP A 511 16.29 6.41 13.81
C ASP A 511 14.92 6.62 14.50
N ASN A 512 13.86 6.60 13.72
CA ASN A 512 12.51 6.66 14.25
C ASN A 512 12.18 5.33 14.92
N GLU A 513 11.81 5.37 16.19
CA GLU A 513 11.21 4.25 16.88
C GLU A 513 9.73 4.21 16.51
N PHE A 514 9.34 3.17 15.80
CA PHE A 514 7.96 2.78 15.63
C PHE A 514 7.73 1.69 16.68
N GLU A 515 7.29 2.09 17.90
CA GLU A 515 6.93 1.12 18.92
C GLU A 515 5.95 0.13 18.31
N GLU A 516 6.23 -1.17 18.46
CA GLU A 516 5.22 -2.19 18.28
C GLU A 516 4.20 -1.96 19.40
N GLU A 517 3.09 -1.28 19.09
CA GLU A 517 1.91 -1.46 19.90
C GLU A 517 1.66 -2.97 19.86
N GLU A 518 1.96 -3.67 20.97
CA GLU A 518 1.51 -5.02 21.18
C GLU A 518 0.03 -5.01 20.74
N GLU A 519 -0.35 -5.93 19.85
CA GLU A 519 -1.74 -6.25 19.69
C GLU A 519 -2.19 -6.71 21.08
N GLU A 520 -2.66 -5.76 21.88
CA GLU A 520 -3.73 -6.12 22.75
C GLU A 520 -4.72 -6.84 21.82
N THR A 521 -4.89 -8.14 22.01
CA THR A 521 -6.04 -8.89 21.54
C THR A 521 -7.18 -7.89 21.45
N PRO A 522 -7.92 -7.79 20.32
CA PRO A 522 -8.91 -6.76 20.18
C PRO A 522 -9.85 -6.85 21.37
N LEU A 523 -9.45 -6.23 22.45
CA LEU A 523 -10.34 -5.71 23.44
C LEU A 523 -11.19 -4.73 22.66
N ARG A 524 -12.30 -5.22 22.27
CA ARG A 524 -13.39 -4.53 21.60
C ARG A 524 -13.47 -3.12 22.16
N GLY A 525 -13.03 -2.13 21.35
CA GLY A 525 -13.41 -0.75 21.50
C GLY A 525 -12.71 0.06 22.59
N GLY A 526 -11.96 1.05 22.16
CA GLY A 526 -11.75 2.28 22.89
C GLY A 526 -10.29 2.68 23.06
N ALA A 527 -9.97 3.79 22.41
CA ALA A 527 -8.85 4.63 22.82
C ALA A 527 -8.85 4.76 24.36
N SER A 528 -7.66 4.78 24.95
CA SER A 528 -7.49 5.11 26.38
C SER A 528 -7.78 6.59 26.66
N CYS A 529 -9.05 6.99 26.53
CA CYS A 529 -9.59 8.04 27.34
C CYS A 529 -10.08 7.35 28.61
N ALA A 530 -9.67 7.82 29.77
CA ALA A 530 -10.16 7.31 31.03
C ALA A 530 -11.69 7.35 31.02
N VAL A 531 -12.32 6.22 31.39
CA VAL A 531 -13.78 6.14 31.53
C VAL A 531 -14.20 7.29 32.43
N ASP A 532 -15.20 8.10 32.03
CA ASP A 532 -15.78 9.12 32.90
C ASP A 532 -16.56 8.45 34.04
N PRO A 533 -16.04 8.44 35.29
CA PRO A 533 -16.66 7.68 36.36
C PRO A 533 -18.05 8.24 36.76
N ALA A 534 -18.23 9.55 36.57
CA ALA A 534 -19.50 10.22 36.92
C ALA A 534 -20.57 9.83 35.90
N LEU A 535 -20.29 9.94 34.62
CA LEU A 535 -21.21 9.55 33.56
C LEU A 535 -21.52 8.05 33.61
N TYR A 536 -20.51 7.21 33.83
CA TYR A 536 -20.69 5.76 33.95
C TYR A 536 -21.66 5.40 35.10
N SER A 537 -21.51 6.00 36.30
CA SER A 537 -22.39 5.80 37.43
C SER A 537 -23.83 6.25 37.11
N MET A 538 -24.00 7.42 36.45
CA MET A 538 -25.31 7.94 36.05
C MET A 538 -26.00 7.00 35.04
N MET A 539 -25.28 6.42 34.12
CA MET A 539 -25.82 5.46 33.15
C MET A 539 -26.20 4.13 33.80
N LYS A 540 -25.43 3.65 34.80
CA LYS A 540 -25.80 2.45 35.57
C LYS A 540 -27.15 2.69 36.34
N ASP A 541 -27.30 3.86 36.94
CA ASP A 541 -28.55 4.21 37.63
C ASP A 541 -29.74 4.32 36.67
N LEU A 542 -29.51 4.88 35.48
CA LEU A 542 -30.55 4.95 34.44
C LEU A 542 -30.91 3.55 33.97
N ARG A 543 -29.93 2.69 33.72
CA ARG A 543 -30.17 1.29 33.35
C ARG A 543 -30.97 0.52 34.38
N LYS A 544 -30.68 0.68 35.69
CA LYS A 544 -31.45 0.07 36.78
C LYS A 544 -32.90 0.57 36.82
N LYS A 545 -33.13 1.86 36.55
CA LYS A 545 -34.47 2.43 36.50
C LYS A 545 -35.28 1.86 35.32
N LEU A 546 -34.66 1.82 34.15
CA LEU A 546 -35.30 1.27 32.94
C LEU A 546 -35.57 -0.24 33.07
N SER A 547 -34.63 -0.99 33.63
CA SER A 547 -34.76 -2.42 33.92
C SER A 547 -36.02 -2.69 34.76
N LYS A 548 -36.22 -1.96 35.86
CA LYS A 548 -37.43 -2.07 36.72
C LYS A 548 -38.69 -1.67 36.01
N HIS A 549 -38.64 -0.67 35.14
CA HIS A 549 -39.78 -0.19 34.38
C HIS A 549 -40.23 -1.16 33.28
N LEU A 550 -39.26 -1.79 32.62
CA LEU A 550 -39.49 -2.69 31.50
C LEU A 550 -39.63 -4.16 31.93
N GLY A 551 -39.28 -4.50 33.17
CA GLY A 551 -39.34 -5.86 33.70
C GLY A 551 -38.30 -6.80 33.05
N VAL A 552 -37.15 -6.27 32.63
CA VAL A 552 -36.04 -7.03 32.02
C VAL A 552 -34.79 -6.87 32.86
N PRO A 553 -33.88 -7.84 32.90
CA PRO A 553 -32.58 -7.72 33.57
C PRO A 553 -31.77 -6.53 33.04
N PRO A 554 -30.95 -5.86 33.87
CA PRO A 554 -30.17 -4.69 33.46
C PRO A 554 -29.25 -4.93 32.26
N PHE A 555 -28.59 -6.08 32.18
CA PHE A 555 -27.64 -6.44 31.11
C PHE A 555 -28.30 -6.62 29.74
N VAL A 556 -29.62 -6.93 29.72
CA VAL A 556 -30.41 -7.00 28.47
C VAL A 556 -30.51 -5.64 27.81
N ILE A 557 -30.56 -4.55 28.57
CA ILE A 557 -30.60 -3.18 28.04
C ILE A 557 -29.24 -2.85 27.44
N PHE A 558 -28.21 -2.73 28.28
CA PHE A 558 -26.80 -2.55 27.84
C PHE A 558 -25.89 -3.21 28.86
N GLN A 559 -24.86 -3.92 28.35
CA GLN A 559 -23.84 -4.53 29.19
C GLN A 559 -22.86 -3.48 29.75
N ASP A 560 -22.11 -3.84 30.79
CA ASP A 560 -21.13 -2.93 31.42
C ASP A 560 -20.06 -2.45 30.42
N PRO A 561 -19.46 -3.30 29.55
CA PRO A 561 -18.54 -2.84 28.53
C PRO A 561 -19.14 -1.82 27.54
N SER A 562 -20.45 -1.93 27.24
CA SER A 562 -21.14 -0.95 26.40
C SER A 562 -21.31 0.39 27.12
N LEU A 563 -21.62 0.39 28.43
CA LEU A 563 -21.67 1.61 29.22
C LEU A 563 -20.31 2.26 29.41
N GLU A 564 -19.25 1.49 29.58
CA GLU A 564 -17.87 2.00 29.62
C GLU A 564 -17.50 2.67 28.30
N ALA A 565 -17.79 2.02 27.17
CA ALA A 565 -17.56 2.59 25.85
C ALA A 565 -18.38 3.89 25.65
N MET A 566 -19.63 3.96 26.13
CA MET A 566 -20.44 5.19 26.12
C MET A 566 -19.83 6.29 27.00
N ALA A 567 -19.32 5.95 28.19
CA ALA A 567 -18.68 6.91 29.10
C ALA A 567 -17.33 7.41 28.60
N THR A 568 -16.73 6.70 27.62
CA THR A 568 -15.47 7.09 26.98
C THR A 568 -15.70 7.92 25.73
N THR A 569 -16.76 7.62 24.96
CA THR A 569 -16.99 8.19 23.62
C THR A 569 -18.08 9.25 23.56
N TYR A 570 -18.90 9.38 24.61
CA TYR A 570 -19.99 10.36 24.75
C TYR A 570 -20.96 10.42 23.55
N PRO A 571 -21.68 9.33 23.17
CA PRO A 571 -22.63 9.35 22.07
C PRO A 571 -23.83 10.26 22.37
N ILE A 572 -24.04 11.29 21.53
CA ILE A 572 -25.13 12.27 21.69
C ILE A 572 -26.22 12.14 20.62
N THR A 573 -26.14 11.13 19.76
CA THR A 573 -27.16 10.76 18.78
C THR A 573 -27.39 9.25 18.78
N LEU A 574 -28.57 8.80 18.32
CA LEU A 574 -28.89 7.37 18.22
C LEU A 574 -27.97 6.67 17.20
N ASP A 575 -27.57 7.39 16.14
CA ASP A 575 -26.63 6.88 15.14
C ASP A 575 -25.22 6.70 15.71
N GLU A 576 -24.84 7.54 16.64
CA GLU A 576 -23.58 7.39 17.37
C GLU A 576 -23.66 6.23 18.36
N LEU A 577 -24.79 6.09 19.05
CA LEU A 577 -25.01 5.05 20.04
C LEU A 577 -24.99 3.64 19.43
N GLN A 578 -25.55 3.46 18.24
CA GLN A 578 -25.53 2.15 17.55
C GLN A 578 -24.12 1.68 17.13
N ASN A 579 -23.13 2.58 17.13
CA ASN A 579 -21.74 2.25 16.83
C ASN A 579 -20.95 1.78 18.08
N ILE A 580 -21.58 1.81 19.26
CA ILE A 580 -20.97 1.31 20.49
C ILE A 580 -20.93 -0.23 20.45
N PRO A 581 -19.81 -0.87 20.80
CA PRO A 581 -19.77 -2.31 20.92
C PRO A 581 -20.87 -2.87 21.80
N GLY A 582 -21.59 -3.88 21.32
CA GLY A 582 -22.75 -4.46 22.02
C GLY A 582 -24.05 -3.67 21.93
N VAL A 583 -24.08 -2.55 21.14
CA VAL A 583 -25.29 -1.75 20.89
C VAL A 583 -25.60 -1.77 19.41
N GLY A 584 -26.44 -2.69 18.98
CA GLY A 584 -26.95 -2.73 17.61
C GLY A 584 -28.09 -1.71 17.39
N ALA A 585 -28.47 -1.48 16.11
CA ALA A 585 -29.53 -0.56 15.72
C ALA A 585 -30.88 -0.82 16.45
N GLY A 586 -31.20 -2.09 16.72
CA GLY A 586 -32.38 -2.50 17.46
C GLY A 586 -32.38 -2.01 18.92
N LYS A 587 -31.28 -2.23 19.65
CA LYS A 587 -31.11 -1.79 21.04
C LYS A 587 -31.02 -0.27 21.12
N ALA A 588 -30.29 0.39 20.23
CA ALA A 588 -30.22 1.84 20.17
C ALA A 588 -31.61 2.48 19.99
N LYS A 589 -32.42 1.92 19.10
CA LYS A 589 -33.81 2.41 18.87
C LYS A 589 -34.73 2.14 20.05
N ARG A 590 -34.58 0.99 20.72
CA ARG A 590 -35.49 0.55 21.81
C ARG A 590 -35.16 1.20 23.13
N TYR A 591 -33.90 1.33 23.49
CA TYR A 591 -33.41 1.76 24.81
C TYR A 591 -32.58 3.03 24.78
N GLY A 592 -32.06 3.42 23.62
CA GLY A 592 -30.98 4.41 23.53
C GLY A 592 -31.40 5.85 23.78
N LYS A 593 -32.65 6.21 23.58
CA LYS A 593 -33.15 7.62 23.66
C LYS A 593 -32.77 8.30 24.97
N GLU A 594 -33.10 7.66 26.10
CA GLU A 594 -32.85 8.24 27.43
C GLU A 594 -31.34 8.31 27.76
N PHE A 595 -30.55 7.35 27.27
CA PHE A 595 -29.10 7.38 27.43
C PHE A 595 -28.47 8.51 26.62
N VAL A 596 -28.88 8.68 25.37
CA VAL A 596 -28.40 9.79 24.52
C VAL A 596 -28.73 11.15 25.13
N GLU A 597 -29.97 11.33 25.66
CA GLU A 597 -30.37 12.57 26.34
C GLU A 597 -29.52 12.82 27.62
N LEU A 598 -29.24 11.77 28.39
CA LEU A 598 -28.44 11.86 29.59
C LEU A 598 -26.97 12.25 29.22
N ILE A 599 -26.37 11.57 28.26
CA ILE A 599 -24.98 11.81 27.81
C ILE A 599 -24.89 13.23 27.24
N LYS A 600 -25.82 13.63 26.38
CA LYS A 600 -25.84 14.97 25.78
C LYS A 600 -25.88 16.06 26.85
N ARG A 601 -26.74 15.93 27.85
CA ARG A 601 -26.84 16.87 28.97
C ARG A 601 -25.52 16.92 29.76
N HIS A 602 -24.93 15.76 30.06
CA HIS A 602 -23.65 15.68 30.77
C HIS A 602 -22.49 16.37 30.02
N VAL A 603 -22.44 16.20 28.69
CA VAL A 603 -21.45 16.86 27.82
C VAL A 603 -21.65 18.38 27.81
N GLU A 604 -22.91 18.86 27.70
CA GLU A 604 -23.25 20.29 27.69
C GLU A 604 -22.97 20.95 29.04
N GLU A 605 -23.34 20.30 30.16
CA GLU A 605 -23.19 20.86 31.52
C GLU A 605 -21.72 20.92 31.99
N ASN A 606 -20.84 20.03 31.49
CA ASN A 606 -19.45 19.96 31.88
C ASN A 606 -18.50 20.51 30.82
N GLU A 607 -19.02 21.14 29.74
CA GLU A 607 -18.25 21.69 28.62
C GLU A 607 -17.20 20.68 28.09
N ILE A 608 -17.58 19.38 28.01
CA ILE A 608 -16.67 18.33 27.60
C ILE A 608 -16.39 18.47 26.10
N GLU A 609 -15.14 18.79 25.74
CA GLU A 609 -14.65 18.60 24.37
C GLU A 609 -14.63 17.11 24.09
N ARG A 610 -15.64 16.63 23.35
CA ARG A 610 -15.70 15.22 22.96
C ARG A 610 -14.48 14.87 22.15
N PRO A 611 -13.90 13.67 22.34
CA PRO A 611 -12.82 13.20 21.47
C PRO A 611 -13.35 13.25 20.03
N GLU A 612 -13.07 14.33 19.38
CA GLU A 612 -13.36 14.78 18.02
C GLU A 612 -14.62 14.18 17.32
N ASP A 613 -15.40 15.04 16.66
CA ASP A 613 -16.56 14.74 15.80
C ASP A 613 -16.24 13.80 14.60
N LEU A 614 -15.03 13.27 14.54
CA LEU A 614 -14.57 12.29 13.55
C LEU A 614 -14.71 10.87 14.10
N ARG A 615 -15.93 10.35 14.10
CA ARG A 615 -16.15 8.91 14.27
C ARG A 615 -16.01 8.23 12.92
N VAL A 616 -15.09 7.28 12.85
CA VAL A 616 -15.06 6.30 11.77
C VAL A 616 -16.34 5.47 11.92
N ARG A 617 -17.31 5.70 11.04
CA ARG A 617 -18.44 4.78 10.90
C ARG A 617 -17.86 3.49 10.33
N THR A 618 -17.73 2.48 11.19
CA THR A 618 -17.38 1.14 10.71
C THR A 618 -18.62 0.60 10.00
N VAL A 619 -18.46 0.18 8.75
CA VAL A 619 -19.46 -0.65 8.08
C VAL A 619 -19.53 -1.93 8.90
N ALA A 620 -20.71 -2.25 9.43
CA ALA A 620 -20.93 -3.54 10.07
C ALA A 620 -20.50 -4.60 9.08
N ASN A 621 -19.43 -5.31 9.42
CA ASN A 621 -18.88 -6.34 8.58
C ASN A 621 -19.97 -7.39 8.42
N LYS A 622 -20.67 -7.39 7.29
CA LYS A 622 -21.50 -8.51 6.87
C LYS A 622 -20.52 -9.62 6.49
N SER A 623 -19.90 -10.18 7.50
CA SER A 623 -19.04 -11.34 7.32
C SER A 623 -19.89 -12.36 6.57
N LYS A 624 -19.39 -12.85 5.45
CA LYS A 624 -20.05 -13.94 4.71
C LYS A 624 -20.41 -15.09 5.65
N LEU A 625 -19.60 -15.28 6.68
CA LEU A 625 -19.83 -16.25 7.75
C LEU A 625 -21.10 -15.94 8.56
N LYS A 626 -21.25 -14.71 9.10
CA LYS A 626 -22.44 -14.30 9.87
C LYS A 626 -23.71 -14.40 9.05
N VAL A 627 -23.67 -13.96 7.79
CA VAL A 627 -24.81 -14.10 6.88
C VAL A 627 -25.11 -15.56 6.56
N SER A 628 -24.07 -16.39 6.37
CA SER A 628 -24.21 -17.83 6.17
C SER A 628 -24.86 -18.53 7.37
N ILE A 629 -24.41 -18.19 8.59
CA ILE A 629 -24.96 -18.75 9.84
C ILE A 629 -26.43 -18.35 9.98
N ILE A 630 -26.77 -17.07 9.85
CA ILE A 630 -28.18 -16.59 9.97
C ILE A 630 -29.09 -17.28 8.95
N GLN A 631 -28.68 -17.31 7.67
CA GLN A 631 -29.48 -17.94 6.61
C GLN A 631 -29.71 -19.43 6.81
N ARG A 632 -28.77 -20.15 7.43
CA ARG A 632 -28.89 -21.57 7.70
C ARG A 632 -29.77 -21.82 8.93
N ILE A 633 -29.64 -21.00 9.96
CA ILE A 633 -30.57 -21.05 11.14
C ILE A 633 -31.99 -20.72 10.69
N ASP A 634 -32.21 -19.74 9.83
CA ASP A 634 -33.54 -19.42 9.26
C ASP A 634 -34.12 -20.59 8.47
N ARG A 635 -33.26 -21.44 7.90
CA ARG A 635 -33.65 -22.68 7.19
C ARG A 635 -33.76 -23.89 8.13
N LYS A 636 -33.58 -23.68 9.42
CA LYS A 636 -33.61 -24.74 10.46
C LYS A 636 -32.61 -25.85 10.21
N VAL A 637 -31.40 -25.55 9.73
CA VAL A 637 -30.29 -26.48 9.62
C VAL A 637 -29.73 -26.72 11.02
N ALA A 638 -29.42 -27.95 11.39
CA ALA A 638 -28.85 -28.30 12.69
C ALA A 638 -27.52 -27.56 12.93
N LEU A 639 -27.29 -27.10 14.18
CA LEU A 639 -26.14 -26.23 14.49
C LEU A 639 -24.79 -26.93 14.27
N ASP A 640 -24.71 -28.23 14.55
CA ASP A 640 -23.54 -29.05 14.28
C ASP A 640 -23.21 -29.15 12.77
N GLU A 641 -24.23 -29.25 11.91
CA GLU A 641 -24.06 -29.21 10.46
C GLU A 641 -23.63 -27.81 9.98
N ILE A 642 -24.10 -26.76 10.64
CA ILE A 642 -23.66 -25.36 10.36
C ILE A 642 -22.19 -25.20 10.73
N ALA A 643 -21.75 -25.72 11.87
CA ALA A 643 -20.36 -25.72 12.31
C ALA A 643 -19.46 -26.42 11.27
N LEU A 644 -19.79 -27.66 10.96
CA LEU A 644 -19.04 -28.50 10.02
C LEU A 644 -18.92 -27.84 8.63
N THR A 645 -20.00 -27.27 8.12
CA THR A 645 -20.02 -26.67 6.78
C THR A 645 -19.20 -25.38 6.70
N ASN A 646 -19.08 -24.64 7.81
CA ASN A 646 -18.29 -23.42 7.88
C ASN A 646 -16.85 -23.67 8.37
N GLY A 647 -16.48 -24.92 8.67
CA GLY A 647 -15.15 -25.33 9.14
C GLY A 647 -14.86 -24.82 10.55
N LEU A 648 -15.88 -24.73 11.40
CA LEU A 648 -15.80 -24.29 12.79
C LEU A 648 -15.97 -25.50 13.74
N GLU A 649 -15.34 -25.44 14.89
CA GLU A 649 -15.72 -26.27 16.04
C GLU A 649 -17.06 -25.78 16.58
N PHE A 650 -17.80 -26.63 17.29
CA PHE A 650 -19.14 -26.27 17.77
C PHE A 650 -19.13 -25.10 18.75
N SER A 651 -18.12 -25.04 19.62
CA SER A 651 -17.90 -23.91 20.54
C SER A 651 -17.65 -22.59 19.80
N GLU A 652 -16.85 -22.62 18.73
CA GLU A 652 -16.59 -21.45 17.88
C GLU A 652 -17.85 -20.96 17.14
N LEU A 653 -18.73 -21.91 16.77
CA LEU A 653 -20.03 -21.55 16.20
C LEU A 653 -20.90 -20.84 17.24
N LEU A 654 -20.94 -21.34 18.49
CA LEU A 654 -21.70 -20.70 19.58
C LEU A 654 -21.18 -19.28 19.84
N ASP A 655 -19.86 -19.05 19.83
CA ASP A 655 -19.26 -17.72 19.96
C ASP A 655 -19.75 -16.77 18.87
N GLU A 656 -19.82 -17.23 17.62
CA GLU A 656 -20.32 -16.42 16.51
C GLU A 656 -21.83 -16.15 16.62
N ILE A 657 -22.62 -17.11 17.04
CA ILE A 657 -24.07 -16.94 17.27
C ILE A 657 -24.33 -15.98 18.42
N GLU A 658 -23.62 -16.11 19.54
CA GLU A 658 -23.69 -15.17 20.67
C GLU A 658 -23.35 -13.76 20.20
N ALA A 659 -22.27 -13.58 19.45
CA ALA A 659 -21.90 -12.28 18.89
C ALA A 659 -22.95 -11.70 17.93
N ILE A 660 -23.70 -12.54 17.21
CA ILE A 660 -24.81 -12.11 16.36
C ILE A 660 -25.99 -11.63 17.22
N VAL A 661 -26.38 -12.38 18.25
CA VAL A 661 -27.47 -12.04 19.16
C VAL A 661 -27.14 -10.79 19.97
N TYR A 662 -25.91 -10.67 20.49
CA TYR A 662 -25.45 -9.45 21.18
C TYR A 662 -25.44 -8.20 20.30
N SER A 663 -25.27 -8.36 18.98
CA SER A 663 -25.37 -7.23 18.04
C SER A 663 -26.80 -6.75 17.79
N GLY A 664 -27.81 -7.41 18.39
CA GLY A 664 -29.22 -7.08 18.27
C GLY A 664 -29.94 -7.79 17.11
N THR A 665 -29.37 -8.89 16.61
CA THR A 665 -30.02 -9.72 15.58
C THR A 665 -30.79 -10.85 16.25
N ARG A 666 -32.11 -10.92 16.03
CA ARG A 666 -32.93 -12.00 16.54
C ARG A 666 -32.67 -13.30 15.79
N ILE A 667 -32.38 -14.36 16.52
CA ILE A 667 -32.14 -15.72 16.00
C ILE A 667 -33.09 -16.68 16.72
N ASN A 668 -33.71 -17.60 15.98
CA ASN A 668 -34.54 -18.66 16.56
C ASN A 668 -33.85 -20.00 16.41
N ILE A 669 -33.41 -20.58 17.52
CA ILE A 669 -32.77 -21.89 17.59
C ILE A 669 -33.63 -22.93 18.33
N ASP A 670 -34.94 -22.65 18.58
CA ASP A 670 -35.85 -23.56 19.31
C ASP A 670 -35.87 -24.95 18.67
N TYR A 671 -35.88 -25.02 17.34
CA TYR A 671 -35.88 -26.28 16.59
C TYR A 671 -34.70 -27.20 16.93
N PHE A 672 -33.56 -26.60 17.32
CA PHE A 672 -32.36 -27.36 17.72
C PHE A 672 -32.39 -27.69 19.23
N LEU A 673 -32.84 -26.73 20.05
CA LEU A 673 -33.00 -26.92 21.48
C LEU A 673 -33.96 -28.09 21.79
N ASP A 674 -35.15 -28.08 21.13
CA ASP A 674 -36.15 -29.15 21.30
C ASP A 674 -35.65 -30.53 20.88
N GLU A 675 -34.58 -30.61 20.06
CA GLU A 675 -33.96 -31.88 19.62
C GLU A 675 -32.87 -32.35 20.58
N VAL A 676 -32.13 -31.45 21.23
CA VAL A 676 -30.90 -31.79 21.98
C VAL A 676 -31.05 -31.63 23.50
N LEU A 677 -32.08 -30.94 23.99
CA LEU A 677 -32.31 -30.69 25.41
C LEU A 677 -33.70 -31.09 25.85
N ASP A 678 -33.84 -31.55 27.07
CA ASP A 678 -35.13 -31.80 27.70
C ASP A 678 -35.82 -30.45 28.10
N GLU A 679 -37.15 -30.44 28.04
CA GLU A 679 -37.95 -29.22 28.29
C GLU A 679 -37.70 -28.63 29.70
N ASP A 680 -37.50 -29.52 30.70
CA ASP A 680 -37.21 -29.15 32.10
C ASP A 680 -35.82 -28.43 32.19
N HIS A 681 -34.78 -28.89 31.43
CA HIS A 681 -33.48 -28.22 31.38
C HIS A 681 -33.53 -26.83 30.75
N ILE A 682 -34.33 -26.67 29.70
CA ILE A 682 -34.51 -25.39 29.03
C ILE A 682 -35.17 -24.41 29.98
N GLU A 683 -36.20 -24.85 30.73
CA GLU A 683 -36.97 -24.00 31.62
C GLU A 683 -36.14 -23.53 32.82
N ASP A 684 -35.38 -24.45 33.46
CA ASP A 684 -34.54 -24.14 34.63
C ASP A 684 -33.40 -23.14 34.28
N ILE A 685 -32.68 -23.37 33.18
CA ILE A 685 -31.59 -22.47 32.74
C ILE A 685 -32.17 -21.12 32.27
N TYR A 686 -33.36 -21.13 31.64
CA TYR A 686 -34.01 -19.91 31.18
C TYR A 686 -34.49 -19.04 32.35
N GLU A 687 -35.09 -19.65 33.43
CA GLU A 687 -35.48 -18.93 34.63
C GLU A 687 -34.27 -18.34 35.37
N TYR A 688 -33.14 -19.06 35.42
CA TYR A 688 -31.89 -18.55 35.98
C TYR A 688 -31.52 -17.21 35.30
N PHE A 689 -31.42 -17.16 33.96
CA PHE A 689 -31.04 -15.92 33.26
C PHE A 689 -32.11 -14.80 33.40
N LYS A 690 -33.34 -15.13 33.64
CA LYS A 690 -34.41 -14.18 33.87
C LYS A 690 -34.29 -13.48 35.23
N ASP A 691 -33.83 -14.19 36.25
CA ASP A 691 -33.72 -13.68 37.63
C ASP A 691 -32.31 -13.17 37.95
N SER A 692 -31.29 -13.53 37.17
CA SER A 692 -29.90 -13.12 37.36
C SER A 692 -29.67 -11.61 37.08
N GLU A 693 -28.71 -11.02 37.83
CA GLU A 693 -28.25 -9.64 37.58
C GLU A 693 -27.15 -9.57 36.50
N THR A 694 -26.48 -10.71 36.15
CA THR A 694 -25.38 -10.83 35.19
C THR A 694 -25.71 -11.90 34.17
N ASP A 695 -25.10 -11.83 32.99
CA ASP A 695 -25.10 -12.83 31.93
C ASP A 695 -23.74 -13.55 31.80
N ASP A 696 -22.91 -13.44 32.86
CA ASP A 696 -21.61 -14.08 32.88
C ASP A 696 -21.76 -15.60 32.87
N LEU A 697 -20.99 -16.25 32.00
CA LEU A 697 -21.07 -17.68 31.81
C LEU A 697 -20.46 -18.46 32.99
N GLU A 698 -19.36 -17.92 33.56
CA GLU A 698 -18.71 -18.54 34.72
C GLU A 698 -19.62 -18.52 35.95
N ASP A 699 -20.31 -17.39 36.20
CA ASP A 699 -21.29 -17.26 37.26
C ASP A 699 -22.47 -18.24 37.07
N ALA A 700 -22.95 -18.40 35.83
CA ALA A 700 -24.04 -19.31 35.52
C ALA A 700 -23.63 -20.78 35.71
N ILE A 701 -22.42 -21.18 35.32
CA ILE A 701 -21.89 -22.51 35.53
C ILE A 701 -21.70 -22.81 37.04
N GLU A 702 -21.24 -21.81 37.80
CA GLU A 702 -21.04 -22.00 39.26
C GLU A 702 -22.38 -22.13 40.00
N GLU A 703 -23.40 -21.36 39.63
CA GLU A 703 -24.73 -21.38 40.33
C GLU A 703 -25.62 -22.55 39.90
N LEU A 704 -25.60 -22.90 38.62
CA LEU A 704 -26.35 -24.06 38.10
C LEU A 704 -25.64 -25.44 38.37
N GLY A 705 -24.44 -25.39 38.86
CA GLY A 705 -23.78 -26.36 39.70
C GLY A 705 -23.62 -27.79 39.18
N GLY A 706 -23.21 -28.03 37.98
CA GLY A 706 -22.82 -29.34 37.47
C GLY A 706 -23.94 -30.28 37.08
N ASP A 707 -25.19 -29.81 37.13
CA ASP A 707 -26.33 -30.54 36.59
C ASP A 707 -26.50 -30.30 35.09
N TYR A 708 -25.89 -29.19 34.55
CA TYR A 708 -25.92 -28.81 33.14
C TYR A 708 -24.52 -28.61 32.59
N THR A 709 -24.33 -28.92 31.29
CA THR A 709 -23.07 -28.66 30.59
C THR A 709 -22.95 -27.20 30.17
N GLU A 710 -21.71 -26.76 29.96
CA GLU A 710 -21.45 -25.39 29.42
C GLU A 710 -22.19 -25.13 28.10
N GLU A 711 -22.24 -26.12 27.22
CA GLU A 711 -22.94 -26.05 25.95
C GLU A 711 -24.44 -25.86 26.10
N GLU A 712 -25.07 -26.58 27.02
CA GLU A 712 -26.51 -26.45 27.34
C GLU A 712 -26.82 -25.05 27.88
N ILE A 713 -26.01 -24.57 28.81
CA ILE A 713 -26.17 -23.19 29.38
C ILE A 713 -26.02 -22.15 28.29
N ARG A 714 -25.04 -22.26 27.40
CA ARG A 714 -24.81 -21.34 26.29
C ARG A 714 -25.95 -21.34 25.28
N LEU A 715 -26.46 -22.49 24.92
CA LEU A 715 -27.58 -22.62 23.98
C LEU A 715 -28.85 -21.95 24.52
N VAL A 716 -29.21 -22.20 25.79
CA VAL A 716 -30.39 -21.56 26.41
C VAL A 716 -30.16 -20.06 26.63
N ARG A 717 -28.93 -19.64 26.96
CA ARG A 717 -28.57 -18.23 27.05
C ARG A 717 -28.77 -17.51 25.70
N ILE A 718 -28.38 -18.13 24.58
CA ILE A 718 -28.62 -17.60 23.22
C ILE A 718 -30.12 -17.41 22.98
N LYS A 719 -30.96 -18.40 23.31
CA LYS A 719 -32.40 -18.31 23.21
C LYS A 719 -32.92 -17.16 24.05
N PHE A 720 -32.59 -17.09 25.34
CA PHE A 720 -33.03 -16.05 26.27
C PHE A 720 -32.63 -14.63 25.73
N LEU A 721 -31.37 -14.43 25.35
CA LEU A 721 -30.93 -13.15 24.83
C LEU A 721 -31.60 -12.79 23.50
N SER A 722 -31.87 -13.77 22.64
CA SER A 722 -32.58 -13.54 21.38
C SER A 722 -34.03 -13.13 21.57
N GLU A 723 -34.71 -13.67 22.57
CA GLU A 723 -36.10 -13.37 22.86
C GLU A 723 -36.26 -12.05 23.64
N MET A 724 -35.41 -11.82 24.64
CA MET A 724 -35.54 -10.70 25.57
C MET A 724 -34.83 -9.42 25.15
N ALA A 725 -33.74 -9.54 24.39
CA ALA A 725 -32.90 -8.41 24.01
C ALA A 725 -33.21 -7.85 22.60
N ASN A 726 -33.97 -8.59 21.77
CA ASN A 726 -34.22 -8.25 20.36
C ASN A 726 -35.75 -8.11 20.04
#